data_9b70c947976c6beecc10c0c4dcafd2c8
#
_entry.id   9b70c947976c6beecc10c0c4dcafd2c8
#
_cell.length_a   1.000
_cell.length_b   1.000
_cell.length_c   1.000
_cell.angle_alpha   90.00
_cell.angle_beta   90.00
_cell.angle_gamma   90.00
#
_symmetry.space_group_name_H-M   'P 1'
#
loop_
_entity.id
_entity.type
_entity.pdbx_description
1 polymer ?
#
loop_
_entity_poly.entity_id
_entity_poly.type
_entity_poly.pdbx_seq_one_letter_code
_entity_poly.pdbx_strand_id
1 'polypeptide(L)'
;MPQILMLCGVLTLFLVSGHCVTNVLGAPAAEAQVDFKEIQIGPHPGEKELLLLRGPDSRQQVVVTGVLADGKLQDLTRNVTYAIAHQDIASISNDGYLTPLKDGQTQLTVTAKNGKTASIPVTIQGIASPEAINFKNQVVPIFTKLTCNSGGCHGKASGQNGFKLSLLGFYPEDDFEFLVKEGRGRRLFPSSPAESLLLMKGTGVTPHGGGKLVKPDSYEYRLLYRWIEQGMPYGSDKDRTVASIECFPPTRTMGQNVEQQIAVIATYSDGSTEDVTRMALFEANDTEMAEVNKEGLVKTLGLSGEVAIMARYQGQVSTFRATIPLGVSIASLPASRNLIDEAVFNKLKVLGIPPSPVADDSTFMRRVYIDITGTTPSEEEVKVFLADKDPAKRDKLIDRLIDSPAYADYFANKWNMVLRNKKLQPVDIAGTNAFYQWVWNSLYENKPYNEFVGEILSASGEFRQNPAVVWYREVNTVEEQVEDTAQLFLGLRIQCARCHHHPFEKWSQDDYYGLAAFFSRVGTKDPSAGPIGTGGFRDQRIFHKEGAATAKNIRSGENLKPTALGMQPLDLSPERDPRVALVQWLSRTDNPFFAKALVNRYWKHFFGRGIVEPEDDMRATNPPANPELLDGLAKHFVESGFDMKELVRAICRSNAYQLSSLPNEYNLKDKQNFSRYYPKRLTAEVLYDVFHQVTNSTQRFSGLPADTKAIQITDATSAPYFLKVFGQPQADTACECERSQSANLAQSLHLLNSKEVQDKITGGASRAAMLAKDDKRSNEEKVQELYRWVYSRAPQEQEM
;
A
#
# COMPACT_ATOMS: atom_id res chain seq x y z
N MET A 1 -12.44 -33.41 -40.28
CA MET A 1 -13.50 -34.43 -40.55
C MET A 1 -13.79 -35.16 -39.24
N PRO A 2 -15.04 -35.47 -39.05
CA PRO A 2 -16.04 -34.63 -38.43
C PRO A 2 -16.76 -35.29 -37.22
N GLN A 3 -17.74 -34.59 -36.72
CA GLN A 3 -19.06 -34.94 -36.18
C GLN A 3 -19.16 -34.96 -34.65
N ILE A 4 -19.89 -33.98 -34.09
CA ILE A 4 -21.36 -33.85 -33.91
C ILE A 4 -21.94 -34.94 -33.01
N LEU A 5 -22.46 -34.50 -31.86
CA LEU A 5 -23.81 -34.89 -31.41
C LEU A 5 -24.33 -33.95 -30.32
N MET A 6 -25.36 -33.24 -30.68
CA MET A 6 -26.50 -32.69 -29.98
C MET A 6 -27.13 -33.63 -28.96
N LEU A 7 -27.67 -33.06 -27.88
CA LEU A 7 -28.98 -33.42 -27.31
C LEU A 7 -29.44 -32.27 -26.39
N CYS A 8 -30.46 -31.55 -26.87
CA CYS A 8 -31.87 -31.49 -26.39
C CYS A 8 -32.04 -31.17 -24.89
N GLY A 9 -32.40 -30.06 -24.54
CA GLY A 9 -33.50 -29.16 -24.30
C GLY A 9 -34.73 -29.72 -23.60
N VAL A 10 -35.01 -29.22 -22.39
CA VAL A 10 -36.38 -29.20 -21.85
C VAL A 10 -36.68 -27.77 -21.42
N LEU A 11 -37.54 -27.16 -22.21
CA LEU A 11 -38.18 -25.86 -21.96
C LEU A 11 -39.36 -26.11 -21.01
N THR A 12 -39.32 -25.58 -19.79
CA THR A 12 -40.49 -25.50 -18.94
C THR A 12 -41.00 -24.08 -18.97
N LEU A 13 -42.12 -23.90 -19.69
CA LEU A 13 -42.90 -22.65 -19.70
C LEU A 13 -43.59 -22.50 -18.33
N PHE A 14 -43.28 -21.46 -17.60
CA PHE A 14 -44.19 -20.92 -16.58
C PHE A 14 -44.91 -19.70 -17.13
N LEU A 15 -46.19 -19.84 -17.35
CA LEU A 15 -47.12 -18.73 -17.57
C LEU A 15 -47.28 -17.98 -16.23
N VAL A 16 -46.73 -16.78 -16.17
CA VAL A 16 -47.06 -15.80 -15.14
C VAL A 16 -47.95 -14.74 -15.77
N SER A 17 -49.16 -14.67 -15.26
CA SER A 17 -50.18 -13.69 -15.58
C SER A 17 -49.65 -12.27 -15.43
N GLY A 18 -49.61 -11.53 -16.56
CA GLY A 18 -49.22 -10.12 -16.57
C GLY A 18 -50.22 -9.22 -15.89
N HIS A 19 -49.78 -8.60 -14.80
CA HIS A 19 -50.36 -7.34 -14.35
C HIS A 19 -49.54 -6.22 -15.02
N CYS A 20 -50.17 -5.55 -15.96
CA CYS A 20 -49.65 -4.36 -16.60
C CYS A 20 -49.59 -3.24 -15.54
N VAL A 21 -48.43 -3.03 -14.93
CA VAL A 21 -48.19 -1.80 -14.17
C VAL A 21 -47.72 -0.77 -15.14
N THR A 22 -48.58 0.12 -15.53
CA THR A 22 -48.21 1.34 -16.26
C THR A 22 -47.27 2.16 -15.42
N ASN A 23 -45.98 2.06 -15.74
CA ASN A 23 -44.98 3.04 -15.26
C ASN A 23 -45.36 4.40 -15.84
N VAL A 24 -45.95 5.23 -15.03
CA VAL A 24 -46.01 6.67 -15.27
C VAL A 24 -44.54 7.13 -15.17
N LEU A 25 -43.95 7.39 -16.33
CA LEU A 25 -42.73 8.17 -16.40
C LEU A 25 -43.01 9.54 -15.76
N GLY A 26 -42.73 9.67 -14.45
CA GLY A 26 -42.65 10.96 -13.82
C GLY A 26 -41.67 11.83 -14.62
N ALA A 27 -42.07 13.04 -14.96
CA ALA A 27 -41.18 14.06 -15.51
C ALA A 27 -39.92 14.13 -14.61
N PRO A 28 -38.72 14.34 -15.17
CA PRO A 28 -37.53 14.50 -14.35
C PRO A 28 -37.80 15.57 -13.32
N ALA A 29 -37.67 15.24 -12.05
CA ALA A 29 -37.76 16.19 -10.95
C ALA A 29 -36.83 17.34 -11.30
N ALA A 30 -37.37 18.58 -11.34
CA ALA A 30 -36.56 19.78 -11.53
C ALA A 30 -35.40 19.69 -10.51
N GLU A 31 -34.15 19.72 -10.99
CA GLU A 31 -32.97 19.77 -10.11
C GLU A 31 -33.19 20.89 -9.12
N ALA A 32 -33.31 20.54 -7.84
CA ALA A 32 -33.45 21.54 -6.79
C ALA A 32 -32.26 22.48 -6.90
N GLN A 33 -32.54 23.76 -7.12
CA GLN A 33 -31.52 24.77 -7.29
C GLN A 33 -30.75 24.86 -5.96
N VAL A 34 -29.52 24.30 -5.94
CA VAL A 34 -28.66 24.30 -4.76
C VAL A 34 -28.27 25.73 -4.47
N ASP A 35 -28.61 26.24 -3.29
CA ASP A 35 -28.31 27.62 -2.88
C ASP A 35 -26.93 27.66 -2.21
N PHE A 36 -25.98 28.34 -2.83
CA PHE A 36 -24.65 28.56 -2.30
C PHE A 36 -24.64 29.88 -1.52
N LYS A 37 -24.14 29.83 -0.28
CA LYS A 37 -23.90 31.02 0.53
C LYS A 37 -22.83 31.92 -0.12
N GLU A 38 -21.79 31.30 -0.68
CA GLU A 38 -20.62 31.94 -1.23
C GLU A 38 -20.00 31.06 -2.31
N ILE A 39 -19.28 31.67 -3.27
CA ILE A 39 -18.41 30.97 -4.20
C ILE A 39 -16.99 31.49 -4.05
N GLN A 40 -16.02 30.59 -4.13
CA GLN A 40 -14.60 30.88 -3.97
C GLN A 40 -13.84 30.44 -5.23
N ILE A 41 -12.85 31.23 -5.63
CA ILE A 41 -11.96 30.95 -6.74
C ILE A 41 -10.60 30.59 -6.15
N GLY A 42 -9.96 29.51 -6.64
CA GLY A 42 -8.59 29.12 -6.26
C GLY A 42 -7.92 28.32 -7.37
N PRO A 43 -6.66 27.91 -7.18
CA PRO A 43 -5.78 28.29 -6.09
C PRO A 43 -5.24 29.73 -6.22
N HIS A 44 -4.85 30.32 -5.06
CA HIS A 44 -4.12 31.59 -5.02
C HIS A 44 -2.68 31.30 -4.63
N PRO A 45 -1.75 31.06 -5.55
CA PRO A 45 -0.36 30.89 -5.23
C PRO A 45 0.25 32.23 -4.80
N GLY A 46 0.61 32.34 -3.51
CA GLY A 46 1.20 33.54 -2.92
C GLY A 46 0.25 34.30 -1.96
N GLU A 47 0.77 35.36 -1.32
CA GLU A 47 0.04 36.15 -0.29
C GLU A 47 -1.07 37.05 -0.86
N LYS A 48 -1.15 37.22 -2.17
CA LYS A 48 -2.12 38.09 -2.82
C LYS A 48 -3.17 37.28 -3.57
N GLU A 49 -4.41 37.63 -3.41
CA GLU A 49 -5.54 37.09 -4.20
C GLU A 49 -5.46 37.57 -5.66
N LEU A 50 -4.52 37.00 -6.41
CA LEU A 50 -4.25 37.40 -7.78
C LEU A 50 -3.71 36.21 -8.56
N LEU A 51 -4.13 36.02 -9.80
CA LEU A 51 -3.57 35.03 -10.74
C LEU A 51 -2.49 35.71 -11.59
N LEU A 52 -1.26 35.21 -11.48
CA LEU A 52 -0.11 35.70 -12.23
C LEU A 52 0.36 34.63 -13.24
N LEU A 53 0.27 34.93 -14.54
CA LEU A 53 0.75 34.11 -15.63
C LEU A 53 1.98 34.75 -16.27
N ARG A 54 3.06 33.97 -16.43
CA ARG A 54 4.33 34.43 -16.98
C ARG A 54 4.69 33.66 -18.25
N GLY A 55 4.81 34.38 -19.36
CA GLY A 55 5.13 33.84 -20.69
C GLY A 55 3.94 33.17 -21.39
N PRO A 56 4.11 32.85 -22.68
CA PRO A 56 3.03 32.28 -23.52
C PRO A 56 2.65 30.85 -23.17
N ASP A 57 3.48 30.17 -22.39
CA ASP A 57 3.28 28.76 -22.03
C ASP A 57 2.68 28.57 -20.63
N SER A 58 2.60 29.63 -19.84
CA SER A 58 1.95 29.57 -18.53
C SER A 58 0.45 29.30 -18.70
N ARG A 59 -0.10 28.57 -17.77
CA ARG A 59 -1.52 28.17 -17.71
C ARG A 59 -1.97 28.19 -16.27
N GLN A 60 -3.28 28.29 -16.05
CA GLN A 60 -3.83 28.18 -14.71
C GLN A 60 -5.13 27.38 -14.74
N GLN A 61 -5.17 26.28 -14.02
CA GLN A 61 -6.44 25.60 -13.72
C GLN A 61 -7.13 26.37 -12.58
N VAL A 62 -8.19 27.02 -12.88
CA VAL A 62 -9.08 27.63 -11.90
C VAL A 62 -9.99 26.53 -11.32
N VAL A 63 -10.08 26.49 -10.00
CA VAL A 63 -11.02 25.64 -9.26
C VAL A 63 -12.04 26.54 -8.57
N VAL A 64 -13.31 26.30 -8.85
CA VAL A 64 -14.40 27.07 -8.25
C VAL A 64 -15.11 26.24 -7.21
N THR A 65 -15.14 26.72 -5.98
CA THR A 65 -15.79 26.04 -4.86
C THR A 65 -17.03 26.79 -4.42
N GLY A 66 -18.17 26.12 -4.39
CA GLY A 66 -19.40 26.60 -3.74
C GLY A 66 -19.41 26.22 -2.27
N VAL A 67 -19.75 27.16 -1.42
CA VAL A 67 -19.96 26.94 0.02
C VAL A 67 -21.46 26.87 0.28
N LEU A 68 -21.94 25.73 0.73
CA LEU A 68 -23.35 25.50 1.09
C LEU A 68 -23.72 26.16 2.42
N ALA A 69 -24.99 26.28 2.70
CA ALA A 69 -25.50 26.87 3.95
C ALA A 69 -25.05 26.12 5.21
N ASP A 70 -24.86 24.79 5.10
CA ASP A 70 -24.34 23.90 6.16
C ASP A 70 -22.79 23.87 6.23
N GLY A 71 -22.11 24.69 5.43
CA GLY A 71 -20.64 24.77 5.38
C GLY A 71 -19.97 23.70 4.50
N LYS A 72 -20.72 22.78 3.90
CA LYS A 72 -20.16 21.82 2.97
C LYS A 72 -19.65 22.52 1.71
N LEU A 73 -18.61 21.94 1.12
CA LEU A 73 -17.93 22.45 -0.05
C LEU A 73 -18.27 21.58 -1.26
N GLN A 74 -18.58 22.22 -2.39
CA GLN A 74 -18.87 21.54 -3.65
C GLN A 74 -18.06 22.15 -4.79
N ASP A 75 -17.54 21.31 -5.69
CA ASP A 75 -16.89 21.78 -6.91
C ASP A 75 -17.93 22.32 -7.90
N LEU A 76 -17.72 23.55 -8.35
CA LEU A 76 -18.54 24.22 -9.33
C LEU A 76 -17.78 24.53 -10.62
N THR A 77 -16.53 24.11 -10.75
CA THR A 77 -15.61 24.50 -11.84
C THR A 77 -16.23 24.31 -13.21
N ARG A 78 -17.04 23.26 -13.42
CA ARG A 78 -17.75 23.00 -14.67
C ARG A 78 -19.22 23.45 -14.69
N ASN A 79 -19.68 24.05 -13.60
CA ASN A 79 -21.09 24.41 -13.39
C ASN A 79 -21.30 25.90 -13.18
N VAL A 80 -20.37 26.71 -13.64
CA VAL A 80 -20.39 28.18 -13.57
C VAL A 80 -20.21 28.79 -14.97
N THR A 81 -20.51 30.09 -15.09
CA THR A 81 -20.18 30.89 -16.25
C THR A 81 -18.93 31.72 -15.94
N TYR A 82 -17.97 31.67 -16.86
CA TYR A 82 -16.75 32.44 -16.77
C TYR A 82 -16.84 33.68 -17.68
N ALA A 83 -16.36 34.82 -17.19
CA ALA A 83 -16.22 36.05 -17.96
C ALA A 83 -14.87 36.69 -17.70
N ILE A 84 -14.17 37.08 -18.79
CA ILE A 84 -12.92 37.83 -18.74
C ILE A 84 -13.23 39.23 -19.20
N ALA A 85 -12.85 40.25 -18.41
CA ALA A 85 -13.16 41.66 -18.72
C ALA A 85 -12.49 42.13 -20.03
N HIS A 86 -11.23 41.71 -20.26
CA HIS A 86 -10.49 42.00 -21.49
C HIS A 86 -10.08 40.69 -22.17
N GLN A 87 -10.90 40.27 -23.15
CA GLN A 87 -10.73 38.97 -23.85
C GLN A 87 -9.50 38.94 -24.76
N ASP A 88 -8.91 40.08 -25.09
CA ASP A 88 -7.65 40.17 -25.84
C ASP A 88 -6.41 39.87 -24.95
N ILE A 89 -6.56 39.94 -23.62
CA ILE A 89 -5.48 39.67 -22.67
C ILE A 89 -5.44 38.18 -22.25
N ALA A 90 -6.59 37.58 -21.97
CA ALA A 90 -6.70 36.18 -21.58
C ALA A 90 -7.95 35.51 -22.15
N SER A 91 -7.91 34.17 -22.23
CA SER A 91 -9.08 33.33 -22.47
C SER A 91 -9.23 32.24 -21.42
N ILE A 92 -10.47 31.84 -21.13
CA ILE A 92 -10.76 30.75 -20.20
C ILE A 92 -11.76 29.78 -20.83
N SER A 93 -11.52 28.49 -20.65
CA SER A 93 -12.43 27.44 -21.10
C SER A 93 -13.52 27.14 -20.08
N ASN A 94 -14.57 26.41 -20.48
CA ASN A 94 -15.67 26.03 -19.60
C ASN A 94 -15.28 25.09 -18.45
N ASP A 95 -14.09 24.47 -18.53
CA ASP A 95 -13.52 23.65 -17.47
C ASP A 95 -12.54 24.44 -16.57
N GLY A 96 -12.56 25.77 -16.69
CA GLY A 96 -11.78 26.67 -15.84
C GLY A 96 -10.29 26.77 -16.21
N TYR A 97 -9.90 26.41 -17.43
CA TYR A 97 -8.50 26.47 -17.87
C TYR A 97 -8.18 27.83 -18.50
N LEU A 98 -7.47 28.68 -17.77
CA LEU A 98 -7.08 30.05 -18.13
C LEU A 98 -5.79 30.03 -18.97
N THR A 99 -5.81 30.73 -20.09
CA THR A 99 -4.70 30.81 -21.07
C THR A 99 -4.36 32.25 -21.34
N PRO A 100 -3.07 32.66 -21.29
CA PRO A 100 -2.63 34.02 -21.59
C PRO A 100 -2.63 34.25 -23.11
N LEU A 101 -2.96 35.47 -23.51
CA LEU A 101 -2.96 35.91 -24.93
C LEU A 101 -2.04 37.12 -25.16
N LYS A 102 -2.02 38.07 -24.23
CA LYS A 102 -1.25 39.31 -24.34
C LYS A 102 -0.86 39.84 -22.95
N ASP A 103 0.26 40.53 -22.84
CA ASP A 103 0.67 41.23 -21.64
C ASP A 103 -0.37 42.25 -21.22
N GLY A 104 -0.71 42.31 -19.94
CA GLY A 104 -1.68 43.22 -19.37
C GLY A 104 -2.35 42.71 -18.09
N GLN A 105 -3.33 43.48 -17.66
CA GLN A 105 -4.17 43.12 -16.49
C GLN A 105 -5.61 43.02 -16.90
N THR A 106 -6.31 42.02 -16.37
CA THR A 106 -7.74 41.81 -16.58
C THR A 106 -8.38 41.29 -15.31
N GLN A 107 -9.68 41.08 -15.35
CA GLN A 107 -10.42 40.47 -14.24
C GLN A 107 -11.16 39.23 -14.74
N LEU A 108 -11.02 38.13 -14.01
CA LEU A 108 -11.85 36.96 -14.17
C LEU A 108 -13.03 37.07 -13.21
N THR A 109 -14.25 36.98 -13.74
CA THR A 109 -15.49 36.91 -12.98
C THR A 109 -16.14 35.54 -13.22
N VAL A 110 -16.57 34.91 -12.14
CA VAL A 110 -17.24 33.62 -12.14
C VAL A 110 -18.65 33.81 -11.60
N THR A 111 -19.66 33.27 -12.30
CA THR A 111 -21.07 33.37 -11.92
C THR A 111 -21.69 31.99 -11.79
N ALA A 112 -22.19 31.65 -10.62
CA ALA A 112 -22.91 30.40 -10.38
C ALA A 112 -24.37 30.51 -10.86
N LYS A 113 -25.05 29.37 -11.07
CA LYS A 113 -26.44 29.30 -11.55
C LYS A 113 -27.45 30.06 -10.65
N ASN A 114 -27.15 30.21 -9.36
CA ASN A 114 -27.96 30.97 -8.40
C ASN A 114 -27.67 32.48 -8.39
N GLY A 115 -26.86 33.01 -9.35
CA GLY A 115 -26.48 34.39 -9.49
C GLY A 115 -25.35 34.88 -8.55
N LYS A 116 -24.83 34.04 -7.65
CA LYS A 116 -23.64 34.40 -6.87
C LYS A 116 -22.42 34.55 -7.75
N THR A 117 -21.62 35.57 -7.48
CA THR A 117 -20.43 35.93 -8.25
C THR A 117 -19.19 35.99 -7.36
N ALA A 118 -18.04 35.65 -7.93
CA ALA A 118 -16.72 35.93 -7.35
C ALA A 118 -15.81 36.47 -8.47
N SER A 119 -14.87 37.32 -8.12
CA SER A 119 -13.94 37.90 -9.11
C SER A 119 -12.54 37.92 -8.57
N ILE A 120 -11.57 37.71 -9.47
CA ILE A 120 -10.13 37.71 -9.14
C ILE A 120 -9.36 38.47 -10.22
N PRO A 121 -8.42 39.37 -9.85
CA PRO A 121 -7.54 40.01 -10.83
C PRO A 121 -6.58 38.98 -11.46
N VAL A 122 -6.31 39.16 -12.76
CA VAL A 122 -5.40 38.35 -13.56
C VAL A 122 -4.35 39.28 -14.16
N THR A 123 -3.07 38.95 -13.96
CA THR A 123 -1.94 39.66 -14.55
C THR A 123 -1.16 38.73 -15.46
N ILE A 124 -0.87 39.16 -16.67
CA ILE A 124 -0.09 38.44 -17.67
C ILE A 124 1.14 39.27 -18.03
N GLN A 125 2.29 38.61 -18.06
CA GLN A 125 3.59 39.23 -18.30
C GLN A 125 4.49 38.32 -19.14
N GLY A 126 5.31 38.88 -20.02
CA GLY A 126 6.34 38.19 -20.77
C GLY A 126 5.86 37.47 -22.04
N ILE A 127 4.68 37.85 -22.57
CA ILE A 127 4.18 37.31 -23.84
C ILE A 127 5.00 37.88 -25.00
N ALA A 128 5.27 39.20 -24.96
CA ALA A 128 5.96 39.89 -26.04
C ALA A 128 7.46 39.54 -26.12
N SER A 129 8.04 39.03 -25.04
CA SER A 129 9.44 38.64 -24.96
C SER A 129 9.56 37.30 -24.22
N PRO A 130 9.15 36.19 -24.88
CA PRO A 130 9.17 34.90 -24.25
C PRO A 130 10.60 34.42 -23.94
N GLU A 131 10.78 33.84 -22.76
CA GLU A 131 12.04 33.18 -22.40
C GLU A 131 12.27 31.94 -23.30
N ALA A 132 13.55 31.53 -23.42
CA ALA A 132 13.88 30.29 -24.09
C ALA A 132 13.28 29.10 -23.34
N ILE A 133 12.79 28.14 -24.11
CA ILE A 133 12.19 26.95 -23.53
C ILE A 133 13.25 26.13 -22.80
N ASN A 134 13.00 25.82 -21.54
CA ASN A 134 13.89 25.00 -20.71
C ASN A 134 13.57 23.50 -20.90
N PHE A 135 14.57 22.71 -21.27
CA PHE A 135 14.38 21.29 -21.51
C PHE A 135 13.88 20.55 -20.27
N LYS A 136 14.55 20.75 -19.14
CA LYS A 136 14.23 20.05 -17.87
C LYS A 136 12.83 20.41 -17.38
N ASN A 137 12.48 21.69 -17.40
CA ASN A 137 11.25 22.17 -16.78
C ASN A 137 10.01 22.10 -17.71
N GLN A 138 10.20 22.07 -19.03
CA GLN A 138 9.07 22.18 -19.96
C GLN A 138 8.99 21.00 -20.94
N VAL A 139 10.14 20.49 -21.44
CA VAL A 139 10.13 19.40 -22.43
C VAL A 139 10.02 18.04 -21.78
N VAL A 140 10.85 17.75 -20.76
CA VAL A 140 10.82 16.44 -20.05
C VAL A 140 9.45 16.13 -19.45
N PRO A 141 8.73 17.10 -18.82
CA PRO A 141 7.36 16.85 -18.35
C PRO A 141 6.38 16.42 -19.43
N ILE A 142 6.52 16.90 -20.67
CA ILE A 142 5.70 16.44 -21.80
C ILE A 142 5.91 14.93 -22.05
N PHE A 143 7.18 14.48 -22.07
CA PHE A 143 7.47 13.07 -22.25
C PHE A 143 6.92 12.19 -21.13
N THR A 144 6.96 12.70 -19.91
CA THR A 144 6.40 12.02 -18.74
C THR A 144 4.88 11.97 -18.82
N LYS A 145 4.23 13.11 -19.10
CA LYS A 145 2.76 13.20 -19.25
C LYS A 145 2.21 12.29 -20.33
N LEU A 146 2.92 12.20 -21.44
CA LEU A 146 2.54 11.36 -22.59
C LEU A 146 3.07 9.91 -22.46
N THR A 147 3.65 9.57 -21.31
CA THR A 147 4.22 8.23 -21.01
C THR A 147 5.35 7.77 -21.94
N CYS A 148 5.96 8.70 -22.70
CA CYS A 148 7.05 8.37 -23.62
C CYS A 148 8.27 7.78 -22.91
N ASN A 149 8.57 8.26 -21.71
CA ASN A 149 9.67 7.81 -20.85
C ASN A 149 9.24 6.81 -19.78
N SER A 150 8.10 6.13 -19.95
CA SER A 150 7.69 5.03 -19.07
C SER A 150 8.49 3.75 -19.34
N GLY A 151 8.49 2.82 -18.38
CA GLY A 151 9.17 1.52 -18.50
C GLY A 151 8.66 0.62 -19.63
N GLY A 152 7.42 0.83 -20.10
CA GLY A 152 6.87 0.14 -21.26
C GLY A 152 7.29 0.75 -22.62
N CYS A 153 7.81 1.99 -22.61
CA CYS A 153 8.20 2.74 -23.80
C CYS A 153 9.72 2.98 -23.81
N HIS A 154 10.16 4.24 -23.96
CA HIS A 154 11.59 4.58 -24.07
C HIS A 154 12.30 4.63 -22.71
N GLY A 155 11.58 4.58 -21.58
CA GLY A 155 12.16 4.64 -20.23
C GLY A 155 12.73 3.31 -19.72
N LYS A 156 12.67 2.21 -20.48
CA LYS A 156 13.34 0.97 -20.11
C LYS A 156 14.84 1.06 -20.42
N ALA A 157 15.66 0.29 -19.69
CA ALA A 157 17.12 0.34 -19.80
C ALA A 157 17.67 0.21 -21.24
N SER A 158 17.04 -0.63 -22.08
CA SER A 158 17.42 -0.79 -23.50
C SER A 158 16.78 0.24 -24.43
N GLY A 159 15.83 1.05 -23.95
CA GLY A 159 15.00 1.90 -24.81
C GLY A 159 14.16 1.11 -25.83
N GLN A 160 13.66 1.79 -26.85
CA GLN A 160 12.93 1.19 -27.99
C GLN A 160 13.57 1.63 -29.31
N ASN A 161 13.90 0.66 -30.17
CA ASN A 161 14.46 0.92 -31.50
C ASN A 161 15.66 1.89 -31.52
N GLY A 162 16.58 1.74 -30.55
CA GLY A 162 17.78 2.57 -30.42
C GLY A 162 17.50 4.00 -29.92
N PHE A 163 16.36 4.25 -29.31
CA PHE A 163 16.08 5.47 -28.60
C PHE A 163 15.66 5.14 -27.15
N LYS A 164 16.36 5.68 -26.19
CA LYS A 164 16.04 5.55 -24.77
C LYS A 164 15.85 6.93 -24.14
N LEU A 165 15.13 6.96 -23.06
CA LEU A 165 14.98 8.07 -22.13
C LEU A 165 15.19 7.56 -20.71
N SER A 166 15.53 8.42 -19.79
CA SER A 166 15.51 8.07 -18.37
C SER A 166 14.09 7.79 -17.92
N LEU A 167 13.92 6.81 -17.02
CA LEU A 167 12.60 6.49 -16.50
C LEU A 167 11.98 7.72 -15.85
N LEU A 168 10.82 8.13 -16.36
CA LEU A 168 10.01 9.25 -15.85
C LEU A 168 10.76 10.61 -15.82
N GLY A 169 11.85 10.74 -16.61
CA GLY A 169 12.60 11.97 -16.72
C GLY A 169 13.50 12.29 -15.53
N PHE A 170 13.97 11.27 -14.79
CA PHE A 170 14.83 11.51 -13.61
C PHE A 170 16.22 12.02 -13.96
N TYR A 171 16.68 11.81 -15.18
CA TYR A 171 18.00 12.23 -15.65
C TYR A 171 17.88 13.07 -16.93
N PRO A 172 17.45 14.34 -16.80
CA PRO A 172 17.23 15.22 -17.95
C PRO A 172 18.47 15.41 -18.82
N GLU A 173 19.67 15.38 -18.21
CA GLU A 173 20.95 15.49 -18.92
C GLU A 173 21.11 14.34 -19.90
N ASP A 174 20.88 13.11 -19.46
CA ASP A 174 20.95 11.91 -20.31
C ASP A 174 19.86 11.95 -21.39
N ASP A 175 18.65 12.36 -21.01
CA ASP A 175 17.51 12.48 -21.95
C ASP A 175 17.83 13.44 -23.09
N PHE A 176 18.49 14.55 -22.75
CA PHE A 176 18.94 15.53 -23.73
C PHE A 176 20.01 14.93 -24.66
N GLU A 177 21.03 14.27 -24.11
CA GLU A 177 22.08 13.62 -24.91
C GLU A 177 21.46 12.56 -25.86
N PHE A 178 20.58 11.71 -25.34
CA PHE A 178 19.91 10.67 -26.15
C PHE A 178 19.01 11.25 -27.23
N LEU A 179 18.31 12.34 -26.95
CA LEU A 179 17.35 12.93 -27.88
C LEU A 179 18.04 13.77 -28.95
N VAL A 180 18.96 14.65 -28.51
CA VAL A 180 19.56 15.70 -29.37
C VAL A 180 20.81 15.21 -30.09
N LYS A 181 21.71 14.47 -29.41
CA LYS A 181 23.02 14.16 -29.95
C LYS A 181 23.14 12.73 -30.49
N GLU A 182 22.51 11.74 -29.85
CA GLU A 182 22.60 10.37 -30.32
C GLU A 182 21.95 10.15 -31.69
N GLY A 183 22.40 9.14 -32.37
CA GLY A 183 21.88 8.78 -33.70
C GLY A 183 22.16 9.85 -34.76
N ARG A 184 23.23 10.64 -34.58
CA ARG A 184 23.62 11.76 -35.46
C ARG A 184 22.54 12.85 -35.57
N GLY A 185 21.84 13.12 -34.50
CA GLY A 185 20.80 14.16 -34.47
C GLY A 185 19.54 13.90 -35.30
N ARG A 186 19.36 12.69 -35.85
CA ARG A 186 18.26 12.37 -36.79
C ARG A 186 16.86 12.55 -36.23
N ARG A 187 16.72 12.70 -34.91
CA ARG A 187 15.41 12.78 -34.24
C ARG A 187 14.80 14.17 -34.31
N LEU A 188 15.62 15.19 -34.51
CA LEU A 188 15.23 16.60 -34.48
C LEU A 188 15.74 17.31 -35.74
N PHE A 189 14.92 18.19 -36.30
CA PHE A 189 15.25 18.94 -37.53
C PHE A 189 14.89 20.41 -37.36
N PRO A 190 15.85 21.24 -36.80
CA PRO A 190 15.58 22.64 -36.49
C PRO A 190 15.14 23.51 -37.71
N SER A 191 15.65 23.19 -38.89
CA SER A 191 15.28 23.97 -40.11
C SER A 191 13.81 23.72 -40.57
N SER A 192 13.22 22.61 -40.16
CA SER A 192 11.81 22.28 -40.38
C SER A 192 11.28 21.47 -39.20
N PRO A 193 10.94 22.12 -38.08
CA PRO A 193 10.59 21.42 -36.86
C PRO A 193 9.46 20.39 -37.00
N ALA A 194 8.45 20.67 -37.85
CA ALA A 194 7.34 19.76 -38.11
C ALA A 194 7.81 18.40 -38.69
N GLU A 195 8.92 18.37 -39.40
CA GLU A 195 9.51 17.16 -40.02
C GLU A 195 10.48 16.45 -39.07
N SER A 196 10.64 16.92 -37.83
CA SER A 196 11.39 16.19 -36.82
C SER A 196 10.76 14.83 -36.56
N LEU A 197 11.58 13.78 -36.54
CA LEU A 197 11.11 12.41 -36.28
C LEU A 197 10.37 12.31 -34.97
N LEU A 198 10.76 13.09 -33.96
CA LEU A 198 10.06 13.21 -32.68
C LEU A 198 8.58 13.60 -32.87
N LEU A 199 8.31 14.70 -33.59
CA LEU A 199 6.95 15.19 -33.84
C LEU A 199 6.18 14.28 -34.80
N MET A 200 6.81 13.81 -35.89
CA MET A 200 6.16 12.90 -36.83
C MET A 200 5.73 11.57 -36.18
N LYS A 201 6.54 11.00 -35.28
CA LYS A 201 6.17 9.81 -34.54
C LYS A 201 5.14 10.10 -33.47
N GLY A 202 5.30 11.17 -32.73
CA GLY A 202 4.36 11.58 -31.68
C GLY A 202 2.94 11.86 -32.22
N THR A 203 2.85 12.45 -33.41
CA THR A 203 1.57 12.75 -34.08
C THR A 203 1.02 11.59 -34.91
N GLY A 204 1.80 10.51 -35.10
CA GLY A 204 1.41 9.35 -35.90
C GLY A 204 1.47 9.58 -37.41
N VAL A 205 2.11 10.66 -37.89
CA VAL A 205 2.42 10.89 -39.33
C VAL A 205 3.37 9.80 -39.82
N THR A 206 4.30 9.40 -38.98
CA THR A 206 5.15 8.22 -39.20
C THR A 206 4.73 7.10 -38.22
N PRO A 207 4.64 5.83 -38.65
CA PRO A 207 4.25 4.72 -37.79
C PRO A 207 5.03 4.67 -36.46
N HIS A 208 4.33 4.56 -35.36
CA HIS A 208 4.88 4.55 -34.02
C HIS A 208 4.22 3.46 -33.15
N GLY A 209 5.02 2.56 -32.57
CA GLY A 209 4.53 1.48 -31.72
C GLY A 209 3.78 1.97 -30.46
N GLY A 210 4.11 3.16 -29.95
CA GLY A 210 3.39 3.82 -28.84
C GLY A 210 2.07 4.50 -29.24
N GLY A 211 1.71 4.47 -30.54
CA GLY A 211 0.50 5.12 -31.05
C GLY A 211 0.65 6.63 -31.24
N LYS A 212 -0.49 7.30 -31.44
CA LYS A 212 -0.60 8.74 -31.61
C LYS A 212 -0.78 9.40 -30.25
N LEU A 213 0.27 10.03 -29.73
CA LEU A 213 0.31 10.61 -28.40
C LEU A 213 0.16 12.13 -28.38
N VAL A 214 0.66 12.81 -29.41
CA VAL A 214 0.63 14.28 -29.56
C VAL A 214 -0.42 14.66 -30.59
N LYS A 215 -1.35 15.52 -30.23
CA LYS A 215 -2.32 16.08 -31.21
C LYS A 215 -1.65 17.28 -31.91
N PRO A 216 -1.78 17.41 -33.26
CA PRO A 216 -1.39 18.63 -33.93
C PRO A 216 -2.06 19.84 -33.27
N ASP A 217 -1.35 20.95 -33.16
CA ASP A 217 -1.80 22.20 -32.54
C ASP A 217 -2.14 22.14 -31.06
N SER A 218 -1.86 21.00 -30.38
CA SER A 218 -1.94 20.94 -28.92
C SER A 218 -0.85 21.79 -28.27
N TYR A 219 -1.00 22.04 -26.98
CA TYR A 219 0.01 22.70 -26.17
C TYR A 219 1.38 21.98 -26.27
N GLU A 220 1.38 20.67 -26.12
CA GLU A 220 2.60 19.83 -26.19
C GLU A 220 3.26 19.93 -27.57
N TYR A 221 2.46 19.92 -28.64
CA TYR A 221 2.97 20.07 -30.01
C TYR A 221 3.64 21.44 -30.21
N ARG A 222 2.95 22.53 -29.84
CA ARG A 222 3.46 23.90 -30.00
C ARG A 222 4.74 24.13 -29.17
N LEU A 223 4.79 23.61 -27.95
CA LEU A 223 5.97 23.76 -27.11
C LEU A 223 7.17 22.99 -27.66
N LEU A 224 6.98 21.74 -28.05
CA LEU A 224 8.03 20.93 -28.68
C LEU A 224 8.51 21.53 -30.01
N TYR A 225 7.58 22.02 -30.81
CA TYR A 225 7.88 22.70 -32.09
C TYR A 225 8.77 23.94 -31.86
N ARG A 226 8.38 24.84 -30.98
CA ARG A 226 9.15 26.04 -30.64
C ARG A 226 10.50 25.70 -30.01
N TRP A 227 10.58 24.70 -29.17
CA TRP A 227 11.85 24.25 -28.58
C TRP A 227 12.82 23.81 -29.68
N ILE A 228 12.36 23.05 -30.65
CA ILE A 228 13.17 22.63 -31.81
C ILE A 228 13.58 23.84 -32.65
N GLU A 229 12.64 24.76 -32.93
CA GLU A 229 12.87 25.99 -33.67
C GLU A 229 13.90 26.91 -33.01
N GLN A 230 13.90 26.97 -31.67
CA GLN A 230 14.89 27.72 -30.88
C GLN A 230 16.29 27.07 -30.83
N GLY A 231 16.51 25.99 -31.57
CA GLY A 231 17.79 25.25 -31.58
C GLY A 231 17.97 24.33 -30.39
N MET A 232 16.89 23.89 -29.76
CA MET A 232 16.87 22.88 -28.67
C MET A 232 17.69 23.31 -27.44
N PRO A 233 17.41 24.45 -26.83
CA PRO A 233 18.16 24.85 -25.62
C PRO A 233 17.92 23.87 -24.50
N TYR A 234 19.00 23.53 -23.77
CA TYR A 234 18.92 22.69 -22.57
C TYR A 234 18.45 23.51 -21.36
N GLY A 235 18.98 24.69 -21.24
CA GLY A 235 18.91 25.53 -20.07
C GLY A 235 20.30 25.69 -19.43
N SER A 236 20.34 26.12 -18.20
CA SER A 236 21.57 26.35 -17.43
C SER A 236 21.44 25.80 -16.00
N ASP A 237 22.58 25.64 -15.31
CA ASP A 237 22.63 25.23 -13.90
C ASP A 237 22.05 26.29 -12.94
N LYS A 238 21.81 27.48 -13.45
CA LYS A 238 21.19 28.60 -12.68
C LYS A 238 19.67 28.62 -12.80
N ASP A 239 19.12 27.79 -13.66
CA ASP A 239 17.68 27.75 -13.86
C ASP A 239 16.97 27.22 -12.61
N ARG A 240 15.80 27.75 -12.36
CA ARG A 240 14.95 27.31 -11.25
C ARG A 240 14.64 25.81 -11.36
N THR A 241 14.63 25.12 -10.22
CA THR A 241 14.26 23.71 -10.10
C THR A 241 13.00 23.60 -9.25
N VAL A 242 12.20 22.55 -9.49
CA VAL A 242 10.99 22.31 -8.69
C VAL A 242 11.42 21.87 -7.28
N ALA A 243 11.03 22.67 -6.28
CA ALA A 243 11.27 22.38 -4.87
C ALA A 243 10.16 21.53 -4.25
N SER A 244 8.89 21.83 -4.59
CA SER A 244 7.72 21.07 -4.12
C SER A 244 6.55 21.22 -5.08
N ILE A 245 5.56 20.34 -4.93
CA ILE A 245 4.24 20.50 -5.56
C ILE A 245 3.14 20.36 -4.51
N GLU A 246 2.02 21.03 -4.72
CA GLU A 246 0.84 20.93 -3.87
C GLU A 246 -0.43 20.74 -4.67
N CYS A 247 -1.32 19.84 -4.22
CA CYS A 247 -2.66 19.69 -4.77
C CYS A 247 -3.62 20.71 -4.14
N PHE A 248 -4.41 21.37 -4.96
CA PHE A 248 -5.49 22.24 -4.51
C PHE A 248 -6.85 21.77 -5.06
N PRO A 249 -7.87 21.62 -4.20
CA PRO A 249 -7.75 21.59 -2.76
C PRO A 249 -6.95 20.37 -2.27
N PRO A 250 -6.34 20.39 -1.07
CA PRO A 250 -5.60 19.23 -0.55
C PRO A 250 -6.54 18.11 -0.09
N THR A 251 -7.73 18.48 0.40
CA THR A 251 -8.73 17.52 0.89
C THR A 251 -10.14 17.94 0.52
N ARG A 252 -11.05 16.97 0.40
CA ARG A 252 -12.48 17.24 0.17
C ARG A 252 -13.36 16.12 0.69
N THR A 253 -14.44 16.47 1.37
CA THR A 253 -15.55 15.53 1.59
C THR A 253 -16.44 15.56 0.35
N MET A 254 -16.66 14.41 -0.27
CA MET A 254 -17.36 14.27 -1.55
C MET A 254 -18.45 13.20 -1.43
N GLY A 255 -19.59 13.41 -2.07
CA GLY A 255 -20.56 12.33 -2.25
C GLY A 255 -20.03 11.20 -3.12
N GLN A 256 -20.84 10.14 -3.26
CA GLN A 256 -20.59 9.08 -4.25
C GLN A 256 -20.94 9.59 -5.65
N ASN A 257 -20.19 9.18 -6.67
CA ASN A 257 -20.38 9.56 -8.08
C ASN A 257 -20.34 11.09 -8.33
N VAL A 258 -19.52 11.81 -7.59
CA VAL A 258 -19.36 13.27 -7.66
C VAL A 258 -17.98 13.60 -8.22
N GLU A 259 -17.89 14.71 -8.96
CA GLU A 259 -16.65 15.18 -9.56
C GLU A 259 -16.02 16.31 -8.77
N GLN A 260 -14.69 16.38 -8.76
CA GLN A 260 -13.86 17.43 -8.20
C GLN A 260 -12.69 17.72 -9.13
N GLN A 261 -12.59 18.95 -9.60
CA GLN A 261 -11.37 19.41 -10.26
C GLN A 261 -10.30 19.69 -9.22
N ILE A 262 -9.09 19.18 -9.44
CA ILE A 262 -7.90 19.55 -8.68
C ILE A 262 -6.95 20.34 -9.56
N ALA A 263 -6.19 21.24 -8.92
CA ALA A 263 -5.06 21.92 -9.52
C ALA A 263 -3.78 21.49 -8.82
N VAL A 264 -2.65 21.52 -9.53
CA VAL A 264 -1.33 21.19 -8.99
C VAL A 264 -0.43 22.40 -9.17
N ILE A 265 0.04 22.95 -8.06
CA ILE A 265 0.91 24.12 -8.04
C ILE A 265 2.33 23.68 -7.70
N ALA A 266 3.27 23.96 -8.58
CA ALA A 266 4.69 23.79 -8.34
C ALA A 266 5.28 25.04 -7.72
N THR A 267 6.10 24.88 -6.68
CA THR A 267 6.96 25.92 -6.12
C THR A 267 8.39 25.63 -6.54
N TYR A 268 9.06 26.61 -7.12
CA TYR A 268 10.42 26.50 -7.59
C TYR A 268 11.44 27.00 -6.58
N SER A 269 12.71 26.70 -6.80
CA SER A 269 13.84 27.06 -5.92
C SER A 269 14.05 28.58 -5.74
N ASP A 270 13.54 29.39 -6.68
CA ASP A 270 13.53 30.87 -6.60
C ASP A 270 12.31 31.44 -5.86
N GLY A 271 11.44 30.56 -5.32
CA GLY A 271 10.19 30.94 -4.66
C GLY A 271 9.03 31.25 -5.61
N SER A 272 9.23 31.18 -6.92
CA SER A 272 8.15 31.36 -7.88
C SER A 272 7.23 30.15 -7.92
N THR A 273 5.97 30.39 -8.31
CA THR A 273 4.95 29.33 -8.40
C THR A 273 4.39 29.25 -9.82
N GLU A 274 3.99 28.04 -10.22
CA GLU A 274 3.39 27.78 -11.54
C GLU A 274 2.37 26.64 -11.44
N ASP A 275 1.27 26.78 -12.16
CA ASP A 275 0.31 25.70 -12.33
C ASP A 275 0.85 24.65 -13.31
N VAL A 276 1.03 23.44 -12.80
CA VAL A 276 1.52 22.29 -13.56
C VAL A 276 0.47 21.18 -13.71
N THR A 277 -0.80 21.49 -13.45
CA THR A 277 -1.91 20.52 -13.45
C THR A 277 -1.94 19.69 -14.73
N ARG A 278 -1.84 20.35 -15.90
CA ARG A 278 -1.90 19.65 -17.19
C ARG A 278 -0.63 18.88 -17.53
N MET A 279 0.45 19.10 -16.77
CA MET A 279 1.75 18.42 -16.92
C MET A 279 1.98 17.35 -15.84
N ALA A 280 1.22 17.35 -14.76
CA ALA A 280 1.32 16.35 -13.70
C ALA A 280 0.72 15.00 -14.14
N LEU A 281 1.29 13.92 -13.69
CA LEU A 281 0.70 12.58 -13.74
C LEU A 281 -0.21 12.38 -12.54
N PHE A 282 -1.35 11.73 -12.76
CA PHE A 282 -2.31 11.43 -11.71
C PHE A 282 -2.56 9.93 -11.59
N GLU A 283 -2.71 9.43 -10.37
CA GLU A 283 -3.03 8.04 -10.08
C GLU A 283 -3.83 7.95 -8.78
N ALA A 284 -4.90 7.17 -8.77
CA ALA A 284 -5.66 6.86 -7.56
C ALA A 284 -5.01 5.66 -6.84
N ASN A 285 -4.88 5.73 -5.50
CA ASN A 285 -4.39 4.60 -4.72
C ASN A 285 -5.41 3.45 -4.63
N ASP A 286 -6.70 3.75 -4.88
CA ASP A 286 -7.78 2.76 -4.96
C ASP A 286 -8.72 3.11 -6.13
N THR A 287 -8.59 2.37 -7.23
CA THR A 287 -9.38 2.57 -8.45
C THR A 287 -10.82 2.06 -8.35
N GLU A 288 -11.17 1.31 -7.29
CA GLU A 288 -12.57 0.96 -7.01
C GLU A 288 -13.33 2.11 -6.33
N MET A 289 -12.60 3.07 -5.75
CA MET A 289 -13.18 4.21 -5.04
C MET A 289 -13.21 5.49 -5.84
N ALA A 290 -12.19 5.76 -6.66
CA ALA A 290 -12.13 6.96 -7.49
C ALA A 290 -11.32 6.74 -8.76
N GLU A 291 -11.68 7.51 -9.79
CA GLU A 291 -10.95 7.66 -11.04
C GLU A 291 -10.42 9.09 -11.15
N VAL A 292 -9.34 9.27 -11.86
CA VAL A 292 -8.81 10.60 -12.19
C VAL A 292 -8.39 10.64 -13.66
N ASN A 293 -8.75 11.71 -14.35
CA ASN A 293 -8.35 11.89 -15.74
C ASN A 293 -7.00 12.65 -15.85
N LYS A 294 -6.51 12.79 -17.08
CA LYS A 294 -5.23 13.47 -17.35
C LYS A 294 -5.25 14.97 -17.02
N GLU A 295 -6.42 15.56 -16.93
CA GLU A 295 -6.65 16.98 -16.64
C GLU A 295 -6.83 17.24 -15.13
N GLY A 296 -6.75 16.23 -14.28
CA GLY A 296 -6.92 16.35 -12.83
C GLY A 296 -8.39 16.42 -12.39
N LEU A 297 -9.33 15.93 -13.21
CA LEU A 297 -10.72 15.76 -12.79
C LEU A 297 -10.83 14.42 -12.07
N VAL A 298 -11.12 14.46 -10.79
CA VAL A 298 -11.37 13.30 -9.92
C VAL A 298 -12.85 13.02 -9.93
N LYS A 299 -13.22 11.75 -10.08
CA LYS A 299 -14.59 11.25 -9.95
C LYS A 299 -14.64 10.15 -8.91
N THR A 300 -15.39 10.36 -7.84
CA THR A 300 -15.66 9.32 -6.84
C THR A 300 -16.61 8.27 -7.39
N LEU A 301 -16.49 7.05 -6.90
CA LEU A 301 -17.33 5.90 -7.28
C LEU A 301 -18.28 5.49 -6.15
N GLY A 302 -18.82 4.28 -6.21
CA GLY A 302 -19.88 3.81 -5.32
C GLY A 302 -19.44 3.24 -3.97
N LEU A 303 -18.15 3.40 -3.60
CA LEU A 303 -17.63 2.94 -2.29
C LEU A 303 -17.42 4.12 -1.33
N SER A 304 -17.68 3.89 -0.05
CA SER A 304 -17.49 4.88 1.02
C SER A 304 -16.19 4.62 1.77
N GLY A 305 -15.48 5.70 2.13
CA GLY A 305 -14.21 5.64 2.84
C GLY A 305 -13.29 6.78 2.47
N GLU A 306 -11.99 6.52 2.47
CA GLU A 306 -10.94 7.46 2.07
C GLU A 306 -10.23 6.97 0.82
N VAL A 307 -9.98 7.87 -0.11
CA VAL A 307 -9.16 7.63 -1.28
C VAL A 307 -8.20 8.79 -1.51
N ALA A 308 -6.98 8.47 -1.95
CA ALA A 308 -5.98 9.45 -2.29
C ALA A 308 -5.69 9.44 -3.79
N ILE A 309 -5.61 10.64 -4.36
CA ILE A 309 -5.13 10.85 -5.73
C ILE A 309 -3.73 11.42 -5.65
N MET A 310 -2.75 10.67 -6.08
CA MET A 310 -1.39 11.14 -6.22
C MET A 310 -1.28 12.05 -7.44
N ALA A 311 -0.65 13.21 -7.26
CA ALA A 311 -0.12 14.02 -8.34
C ALA A 311 1.40 13.95 -8.32
N ARG A 312 2.02 13.86 -9.50
CA ARG A 312 3.46 13.77 -9.66
C ARG A 312 3.94 14.72 -10.74
N TYR A 313 5.01 15.46 -10.44
CA TYR A 313 5.68 16.35 -11.39
C TYR A 313 7.17 16.47 -11.06
N GLN A 314 8.05 16.21 -12.02
CA GLN A 314 9.51 16.33 -11.89
C GLN A 314 10.11 15.72 -10.60
N GLY A 315 9.75 14.47 -10.28
CA GLY A 315 10.24 13.78 -9.09
C GLY A 315 9.58 14.20 -7.77
N GLN A 316 8.77 15.25 -7.74
CA GLN A 316 7.96 15.63 -6.59
C GLN A 316 6.59 14.95 -6.63
N VAL A 317 6.05 14.66 -5.44
CA VAL A 317 4.74 14.06 -5.27
C VAL A 317 3.89 14.85 -4.28
N SER A 318 2.59 14.88 -4.53
CA SER A 318 1.58 15.42 -3.60
C SER A 318 0.30 14.60 -3.71
N THR A 319 -0.59 14.73 -2.74
CA THR A 319 -1.85 13.99 -2.74
C THR A 319 -3.04 14.90 -2.53
N PHE A 320 -4.10 14.66 -3.29
CA PHE A 320 -5.45 15.07 -2.96
C PHE A 320 -6.14 13.92 -2.22
N ARG A 321 -6.86 14.20 -1.13
CA ARG A 321 -7.58 13.20 -0.35
C ARG A 321 -9.08 13.46 -0.39
N ALA A 322 -9.85 12.45 -0.78
CA ALA A 322 -11.30 12.49 -0.75
C ALA A 322 -11.85 11.59 0.36
N THR A 323 -12.68 12.16 1.23
CA THR A 323 -13.51 11.42 2.18
C THR A 323 -14.88 11.24 1.55
N ILE A 324 -15.33 10.00 1.38
CA ILE A 324 -16.58 9.65 0.70
C ILE A 324 -17.55 9.04 1.73
N PRO A 325 -18.40 9.84 2.40
CA PRO A 325 -19.37 9.31 3.36
C PRO A 325 -20.50 8.54 2.67
N LEU A 326 -20.98 7.48 3.33
CA LEU A 326 -22.25 6.85 3.01
C LEU A 326 -23.43 7.75 3.45
N GLY A 327 -23.22 8.48 4.56
CA GLY A 327 -24.14 9.49 5.03
C GLY A 327 -25.35 8.96 5.80
N VAL A 328 -25.33 7.71 6.24
CA VAL A 328 -26.42 7.15 7.06
C VAL A 328 -26.28 7.63 8.50
N SER A 329 -27.41 7.99 9.11
CA SER A 329 -27.45 8.35 10.54
C SER A 329 -27.24 7.10 11.38
N ILE A 330 -26.25 7.12 12.28
CA ILE A 330 -25.96 6.02 13.19
C ILE A 330 -26.71 6.26 14.50
N ALA A 331 -27.70 5.41 14.79
CA ALA A 331 -28.52 5.54 15.99
C ALA A 331 -27.75 5.22 17.28
N SER A 332 -26.83 4.21 17.22
CA SER A 332 -25.99 3.83 18.36
C SER A 332 -24.71 3.18 17.88
N LEU A 333 -23.65 3.39 18.62
CA LEU A 333 -22.36 2.73 18.44
C LEU A 333 -22.09 1.80 19.64
N PRO A 334 -21.34 0.72 19.48
CA PRO A 334 -20.82 -0.02 20.62
C PRO A 334 -20.02 0.92 21.54
N ALA A 335 -20.01 0.64 22.85
CA ALA A 335 -19.22 1.43 23.78
C ALA A 335 -17.73 1.34 23.42
N SER A 336 -17.01 2.45 23.47
CA SER A 336 -15.55 2.43 23.30
C SER A 336 -14.90 1.85 24.54
N ARG A 337 -14.01 0.89 24.36
CA ARG A 337 -13.22 0.24 25.42
C ARG A 337 -11.80 0.79 25.50
N ASN A 338 -11.27 1.29 24.40
CA ASN A 338 -9.93 1.85 24.30
C ASN A 338 -9.80 2.80 23.10
N LEU A 339 -8.59 3.33 22.88
CA LEU A 339 -8.27 4.25 21.78
C LEU A 339 -8.62 3.72 20.39
N ILE A 340 -8.59 2.39 20.21
CA ILE A 340 -8.93 1.75 18.92
C ILE A 340 -10.40 1.97 18.59
N ASP A 341 -11.27 1.70 19.56
CA ASP A 341 -12.71 1.90 19.40
C ASP A 341 -13.04 3.37 19.15
N GLU A 342 -12.39 4.28 19.87
CA GLU A 342 -12.56 5.72 19.67
C GLU A 342 -12.23 6.11 18.23
N ALA A 343 -11.05 5.73 17.72
CA ALA A 343 -10.62 6.09 16.38
C ALA A 343 -11.47 5.42 15.28
N VAL A 344 -11.82 4.14 15.44
CA VAL A 344 -12.64 3.40 14.46
C VAL A 344 -14.06 3.93 14.45
N PHE A 345 -14.71 4.08 15.62
CA PHE A 345 -16.11 4.50 15.69
C PHE A 345 -16.29 5.97 15.35
N ASN A 346 -15.33 6.85 15.67
CA ASN A 346 -15.35 8.23 15.19
C ASN A 346 -15.29 8.28 13.65
N LYS A 347 -14.42 7.50 13.04
CA LYS A 347 -14.35 7.40 11.58
C LYS A 347 -15.67 6.90 10.98
N LEU A 348 -16.26 5.84 11.54
CA LEU A 348 -17.54 5.32 11.08
C LEU A 348 -18.67 6.36 11.23
N LYS A 349 -18.64 7.15 12.29
CA LYS A 349 -19.60 8.25 12.50
C LYS A 349 -19.47 9.32 11.43
N VAL A 350 -18.23 9.75 11.10
CA VAL A 350 -17.97 10.72 10.04
C VAL A 350 -18.42 10.20 8.68
N LEU A 351 -18.18 8.93 8.41
CA LEU A 351 -18.59 8.29 7.16
C LEU A 351 -20.07 7.93 7.10
N GLY A 352 -20.76 7.91 8.25
CA GLY A 352 -22.15 7.43 8.33
C GLY A 352 -22.27 5.96 7.95
N ILE A 353 -21.36 5.09 8.43
CA ILE A 353 -21.38 3.65 8.19
C ILE A 353 -21.73 2.94 9.50
N PRO A 354 -22.97 2.44 9.68
CA PRO A 354 -23.35 1.69 10.89
C PRO A 354 -22.52 0.41 11.01
N PRO A 355 -21.84 0.16 12.16
CA PRO A 355 -21.08 -1.06 12.37
C PRO A 355 -22.00 -2.28 12.56
N SER A 356 -21.45 -3.46 12.34
CA SER A 356 -22.10 -4.71 12.76
C SER A 356 -22.12 -4.82 14.29
N PRO A 357 -23.04 -5.60 14.88
CA PRO A 357 -23.07 -5.81 16.34
C PRO A 357 -21.81 -6.56 16.80
N VAL A 358 -21.53 -6.51 18.09
CA VAL A 358 -20.50 -7.35 18.72
C VAL A 358 -20.86 -8.83 18.54
N ALA A 359 -19.87 -9.65 18.20
CA ALA A 359 -20.06 -11.09 17.99
C ALA A 359 -20.39 -11.81 19.31
N ASP A 360 -21.08 -12.94 19.17
CA ASP A 360 -21.31 -13.84 20.30
C ASP A 360 -20.02 -14.46 20.86
N ASP A 361 -20.12 -15.05 22.04
CA ASP A 361 -18.97 -15.60 22.75
C ASP A 361 -18.30 -16.77 22.02
N SER A 362 -19.05 -17.58 21.30
CA SER A 362 -18.51 -18.71 20.56
C SER A 362 -17.68 -18.25 19.35
N THR A 363 -18.21 -17.28 18.60
CA THR A 363 -17.53 -16.63 17.49
C THR A 363 -16.27 -15.91 17.96
N PHE A 364 -16.37 -15.15 19.07
CA PHE A 364 -15.23 -14.48 19.69
C PHE A 364 -14.14 -15.48 20.12
N MET A 365 -14.50 -16.51 20.86
CA MET A 365 -13.56 -17.51 21.37
C MET A 365 -12.79 -18.17 20.23
N ARG A 366 -13.51 -18.67 19.21
CA ARG A 366 -12.86 -19.28 18.05
C ARG A 366 -11.90 -18.34 17.36
N ARG A 367 -12.30 -17.09 17.15
CA ARG A 367 -11.49 -16.05 16.50
C ARG A 367 -10.20 -15.79 17.27
N VAL A 368 -10.32 -15.52 18.56
CA VAL A 368 -9.18 -15.14 19.38
C VAL A 368 -8.16 -16.26 19.56
N TYR A 369 -8.61 -17.52 19.63
CA TYR A 369 -7.71 -18.68 19.61
C TYR A 369 -6.91 -18.76 18.32
N ILE A 370 -7.58 -18.67 17.17
CA ILE A 370 -6.94 -18.73 15.86
C ILE A 370 -5.98 -17.56 15.67
N ASP A 371 -6.37 -16.35 16.06
CA ASP A 371 -5.59 -15.14 15.80
C ASP A 371 -4.40 -14.99 16.75
N ILE A 372 -4.47 -15.51 17.99
CA ILE A 372 -3.38 -15.43 18.97
C ILE A 372 -2.48 -16.66 18.91
N THR A 373 -3.05 -17.85 18.73
CA THR A 373 -2.30 -19.12 18.91
C THR A 373 -2.21 -19.99 17.66
N GLY A 374 -2.89 -19.61 16.57
CA GLY A 374 -2.96 -20.43 15.37
C GLY A 374 -3.65 -21.79 15.57
N THR A 375 -4.45 -21.96 16.62
CA THR A 375 -5.18 -23.21 16.94
C THR A 375 -6.64 -22.92 17.20
N THR A 376 -7.44 -23.99 17.36
CA THR A 376 -8.84 -23.87 17.84
C THR A 376 -8.93 -24.34 19.29
N PRO A 377 -9.93 -23.85 20.07
CA PRO A 377 -10.14 -24.37 21.42
C PRO A 377 -10.54 -25.83 21.39
N SER A 378 -10.25 -26.56 22.44
CA SER A 378 -10.78 -27.89 22.69
C SER A 378 -12.27 -27.86 23.04
N GLU A 379 -12.95 -28.97 22.88
CA GLU A 379 -14.37 -29.11 23.23
C GLU A 379 -14.66 -28.75 24.70
N GLU A 380 -13.77 -29.13 25.60
CA GLU A 380 -13.88 -28.84 27.04
C GLU A 380 -13.70 -27.32 27.31
N GLU A 381 -12.72 -26.69 26.69
CA GLU A 381 -12.52 -25.24 26.81
C GLU A 381 -13.74 -24.46 26.29
N VAL A 382 -14.36 -24.93 25.20
CA VAL A 382 -15.61 -24.33 24.66
C VAL A 382 -16.74 -24.43 25.70
N LYS A 383 -16.94 -25.61 26.32
CA LYS A 383 -17.96 -25.79 27.35
C LYS A 383 -17.74 -24.86 28.54
N VAL A 384 -16.53 -24.84 29.07
CA VAL A 384 -16.18 -24.02 30.24
C VAL A 384 -16.37 -22.54 29.93
N PHE A 385 -15.87 -22.06 28.82
CA PHE A 385 -15.96 -20.65 28.46
C PHE A 385 -17.41 -20.19 28.21
N LEU A 386 -18.21 -21.01 27.53
CA LEU A 386 -19.61 -20.65 27.26
C LEU A 386 -20.49 -20.70 28.54
N ALA A 387 -20.14 -21.58 29.49
CA ALA A 387 -20.84 -21.66 30.78
C ALA A 387 -20.46 -20.53 31.74
N ASP A 388 -19.29 -19.92 31.58
CA ASP A 388 -18.79 -18.86 32.44
C ASP A 388 -19.68 -17.59 32.31
N LYS A 389 -20.09 -17.02 33.46
CA LYS A 389 -20.91 -15.79 33.56
C LYS A 389 -20.10 -14.55 33.90
N ASP A 390 -18.79 -14.68 34.08
CA ASP A 390 -17.92 -13.54 34.36
C ASP A 390 -17.93 -12.54 33.21
N PRO A 391 -18.30 -11.26 33.41
CA PRO A 391 -18.26 -10.24 32.36
C PRO A 391 -16.85 -9.98 31.82
N ALA A 392 -15.79 -10.31 32.59
CA ALA A 392 -14.40 -10.18 32.18
C ALA A 392 -13.83 -11.44 31.51
N LYS A 393 -14.64 -12.48 31.24
CA LYS A 393 -14.17 -13.77 30.70
C LYS A 393 -13.42 -13.63 29.38
N ARG A 394 -13.83 -12.70 28.51
CA ARG A 394 -13.15 -12.43 27.23
C ARG A 394 -11.74 -11.88 27.45
N ASP A 395 -11.59 -10.92 28.35
CA ASP A 395 -10.29 -10.33 28.68
C ASP A 395 -9.35 -11.34 29.32
N LYS A 396 -9.87 -12.15 30.26
CA LYS A 396 -9.12 -13.24 30.88
C LYS A 396 -8.67 -14.28 29.88
N LEU A 397 -9.49 -14.59 28.88
CA LEU A 397 -9.15 -15.50 27.80
C LEU A 397 -8.02 -14.92 26.94
N ILE A 398 -8.10 -13.65 26.54
CA ILE A 398 -7.05 -12.95 25.80
C ILE A 398 -5.72 -13.06 26.53
N ASP A 399 -5.69 -12.69 27.82
CA ASP A 399 -4.46 -12.72 28.64
C ASP A 399 -3.86 -14.12 28.72
N ARG A 400 -4.70 -15.14 28.97
CA ARG A 400 -4.26 -16.55 29.03
C ARG A 400 -3.63 -17.00 27.71
N LEU A 401 -4.21 -16.62 26.57
CA LEU A 401 -3.69 -17.03 25.26
C LEU A 401 -2.37 -16.32 24.91
N ILE A 402 -2.26 -15.04 25.21
CA ILE A 402 -1.05 -14.24 24.98
C ILE A 402 0.13 -14.77 25.83
N ASP A 403 -0.13 -15.21 27.05
CA ASP A 403 0.90 -15.72 27.96
C ASP A 403 1.21 -17.21 27.75
N SER A 404 0.54 -17.85 26.79
CA SER A 404 0.78 -19.25 26.49
C SER A 404 1.98 -19.45 25.53
N PRO A 405 2.68 -20.60 25.58
CA PRO A 405 3.68 -20.95 24.58
C PRO A 405 3.14 -20.95 23.13
N ALA A 406 1.86 -21.22 22.94
CA ALA A 406 1.22 -21.27 21.64
C ALA A 406 1.20 -19.90 20.94
N TYR A 407 1.18 -18.78 21.70
CA TYR A 407 1.42 -17.45 21.15
C TYR A 407 2.80 -17.35 20.49
N ALA A 408 3.82 -17.78 21.21
CA ALA A 408 5.20 -17.76 20.69
C ALA A 408 5.36 -18.70 19.49
N ASP A 409 4.76 -19.89 19.51
CA ASP A 409 4.76 -20.83 18.36
C ASP A 409 4.22 -20.15 17.10
N TYR A 410 3.06 -19.49 17.22
CA TYR A 410 2.38 -18.91 16.05
C TYR A 410 3.07 -17.65 15.52
N PHE A 411 3.43 -16.73 16.41
CA PHE A 411 4.11 -15.50 15.99
C PHE A 411 5.56 -15.76 15.57
N ALA A 412 6.25 -16.76 16.16
CA ALA A 412 7.56 -17.17 15.66
C ALA A 412 7.48 -17.74 14.25
N ASN A 413 6.47 -18.53 13.92
CA ASN A 413 6.25 -19.00 12.55
C ASN A 413 6.12 -17.82 11.59
N LYS A 414 5.32 -16.79 11.93
CA LYS A 414 5.14 -15.60 11.09
C LYS A 414 6.45 -14.83 10.89
N TRP A 415 7.15 -14.53 11.98
CA TRP A 415 8.43 -13.83 11.91
C TRP A 415 9.50 -14.63 11.17
N ASN A 416 9.53 -15.93 11.36
CA ASN A 416 10.45 -16.84 10.68
C ASN A 416 10.36 -16.72 9.15
N MET A 417 9.12 -16.60 8.62
CA MET A 417 8.87 -16.45 7.18
C MET A 417 9.36 -15.10 6.65
N VAL A 418 8.97 -13.99 7.28
CA VAL A 418 9.33 -12.64 6.80
C VAL A 418 10.80 -12.30 7.06
N LEU A 419 11.45 -12.93 8.05
CA LEU A 419 12.90 -12.86 8.26
C LEU A 419 13.68 -13.79 7.32
N ARG A 420 13.00 -14.47 6.41
CA ARG A 420 13.57 -15.35 5.37
C ARG A 420 14.40 -16.49 5.95
N ASN A 421 14.04 -16.98 7.15
CA ASN A 421 14.78 -18.07 7.80
C ASN A 421 14.45 -19.41 7.13
N LYS A 422 15.35 -19.90 6.30
CA LYS A 422 15.28 -21.21 5.65
C LYS A 422 16.68 -21.79 5.52
N LYS A 423 16.78 -23.08 5.26
CA LYS A 423 18.07 -23.68 4.88
C LYS A 423 18.30 -23.48 3.38
N LEU A 424 19.47 -23.04 3.00
CA LEU A 424 19.92 -23.03 1.60
C LEU A 424 20.51 -24.39 1.22
N GLN A 425 21.18 -25.02 2.18
CA GLN A 425 21.78 -26.34 2.05
C GLN A 425 21.49 -27.19 3.29
N PRO A 426 21.56 -28.52 3.21
CA PRO A 426 21.29 -29.41 4.37
C PRO A 426 22.13 -29.08 5.62
N VAL A 427 23.34 -28.56 5.46
CA VAL A 427 24.23 -28.17 6.57
C VAL A 427 23.75 -26.96 7.37
N ASP A 428 22.84 -26.17 6.80
CA ASP A 428 22.34 -24.92 7.40
C ASP A 428 21.25 -25.15 8.44
N ILE A 429 20.72 -26.38 8.56
CA ILE A 429 19.57 -26.67 9.41
C ILE A 429 19.78 -26.31 10.88
N ALA A 430 21.02 -26.49 11.38
CA ALA A 430 21.33 -26.14 12.77
C ALA A 430 21.21 -24.63 13.02
N GLY A 431 21.72 -23.80 12.12
CA GLY A 431 21.57 -22.35 12.18
C GLY A 431 20.11 -21.91 12.04
N THR A 432 19.37 -22.52 11.08
CA THR A 432 17.93 -22.27 10.89
C THR A 432 17.15 -22.55 12.17
N ASN A 433 17.39 -23.69 12.81
CA ASN A 433 16.73 -24.05 14.07
C ASN A 433 17.15 -23.13 15.23
N ALA A 434 18.42 -22.75 15.33
CA ALA A 434 18.90 -21.85 16.37
C ALA A 434 18.26 -20.46 16.23
N PHE A 435 18.15 -19.94 15.01
CA PHE A 435 17.52 -18.63 14.79
C PHE A 435 16.00 -18.68 15.06
N TYR A 436 15.32 -19.73 14.63
CA TYR A 436 13.91 -19.92 14.98
C TYR A 436 13.70 -19.95 16.51
N GLN A 437 14.54 -20.70 17.23
CA GLN A 437 14.44 -20.78 18.69
C GLN A 437 14.72 -19.44 19.36
N TRP A 438 15.66 -18.66 18.83
CA TRP A 438 15.92 -17.31 19.31
C TRP A 438 14.71 -16.37 19.08
N VAL A 439 14.07 -16.44 17.90
CA VAL A 439 12.83 -15.69 17.60
C VAL A 439 11.73 -16.12 18.58
N TRP A 440 11.55 -17.43 18.78
CA TRP A 440 10.55 -18.00 19.68
C TRP A 440 10.75 -17.52 21.12
N ASN A 441 11.98 -17.61 21.65
CA ASN A 441 12.31 -17.16 23.00
C ASN A 441 12.04 -15.65 23.15
N SER A 442 12.43 -14.85 22.18
CA SER A 442 12.21 -13.40 22.18
C SER A 442 10.72 -13.05 22.30
N LEU A 443 9.86 -13.76 21.59
CA LEU A 443 8.41 -13.57 21.63
C LEU A 443 7.78 -14.13 22.92
N TYR A 444 8.24 -15.27 23.38
CA TYR A 444 7.74 -15.88 24.62
C TYR A 444 8.05 -15.00 25.84
N GLU A 445 9.30 -14.54 25.94
CA GLU A 445 9.80 -13.66 26.99
C GLU A 445 9.34 -12.20 26.83
N ASN A 446 8.62 -11.90 25.75
CA ASN A 446 8.14 -10.56 25.43
C ASN A 446 9.26 -9.52 25.32
N LYS A 447 10.35 -9.87 24.60
CA LYS A 447 11.45 -8.94 24.35
C LYS A 447 10.91 -7.68 23.66
N PRO A 448 11.28 -6.46 24.13
CA PRO A 448 10.90 -5.22 23.46
C PRO A 448 11.25 -5.25 21.96
N TYR A 449 10.33 -4.81 21.12
CA TYR A 449 10.50 -4.91 19.67
C TYR A 449 11.75 -4.18 19.14
N ASN A 450 12.07 -3.02 19.71
CA ASN A 450 13.28 -2.28 19.36
C ASN A 450 14.57 -3.06 19.72
N GLU A 451 14.58 -3.82 20.82
CA GLU A 451 15.69 -4.72 21.17
C GLU A 451 15.73 -5.92 20.22
N PHE A 452 14.58 -6.54 19.94
CA PHE A 452 14.48 -7.65 18.98
C PHE A 452 15.07 -7.28 17.61
N VAL A 453 14.67 -6.15 17.04
CA VAL A 453 15.20 -5.66 15.77
C VAL A 453 16.66 -5.22 15.89
N GLY A 454 17.02 -4.59 16.99
CA GLY A 454 18.38 -4.15 17.28
C GLY A 454 19.36 -5.32 17.29
N GLU A 455 19.02 -6.43 17.96
CA GLU A 455 19.83 -7.64 18.00
C GLU A 455 19.99 -8.29 16.62
N ILE A 456 18.98 -8.25 15.75
CA ILE A 456 19.08 -8.74 14.36
C ILE A 456 20.04 -7.87 13.55
N LEU A 457 19.77 -6.56 13.49
CA LEU A 457 20.51 -5.65 12.60
C LEU A 457 21.95 -5.45 13.01
N SER A 458 22.26 -5.46 14.31
CA SER A 458 23.63 -5.32 14.83
C SER A 458 24.32 -6.65 15.15
N ALA A 459 23.72 -7.79 14.73
CA ALA A 459 24.25 -9.12 15.03
C ALA A 459 25.70 -9.28 14.56
N SER A 460 26.52 -9.88 15.42
CA SER A 460 27.91 -10.23 15.13
C SER A 460 28.28 -11.53 15.84
N GLY A 461 29.30 -12.25 15.34
CA GLY A 461 29.75 -13.53 15.87
C GLY A 461 29.26 -14.70 15.03
N GLU A 462 29.14 -15.85 15.64
CA GLU A 462 28.72 -17.14 15.06
C GLU A 462 27.33 -17.51 15.59
N PHE A 463 26.53 -18.25 14.80
CA PHE A 463 25.15 -18.58 15.19
C PHE A 463 25.02 -19.37 16.50
N ARG A 464 26.05 -20.10 16.92
CA ARG A 464 26.06 -20.85 18.18
C ARG A 464 26.07 -19.94 19.40
N GLN A 465 26.65 -18.76 19.27
CA GLN A 465 26.75 -17.75 20.32
C GLN A 465 25.68 -16.65 20.13
N ASN A 466 25.41 -16.30 18.89
CA ASN A 466 24.43 -15.27 18.53
C ASN A 466 23.59 -15.73 17.33
N PRO A 467 22.47 -16.43 17.57
CA PRO A 467 21.64 -16.95 16.50
C PRO A 467 21.10 -15.90 15.52
N ALA A 468 20.96 -14.63 15.93
CA ALA A 468 20.46 -13.54 15.08
C ALA A 468 21.36 -13.27 13.86
N VAL A 469 22.64 -13.70 13.88
CA VAL A 469 23.55 -13.59 12.72
C VAL A 469 23.07 -14.40 11.50
N VAL A 470 22.18 -15.38 11.72
CA VAL A 470 21.65 -16.23 10.64
C VAL A 470 20.84 -15.39 9.63
N TRP A 471 20.25 -14.26 10.04
CA TRP A 471 19.59 -13.35 9.12
C TRP A 471 20.50 -12.92 7.96
N TYR A 472 21.80 -12.67 8.24
CA TYR A 472 22.79 -12.30 7.24
C TYR A 472 23.19 -13.43 6.28
N ARG A 473 22.71 -14.64 6.47
CA ARG A 473 22.91 -15.74 5.54
C ARG A 473 22.07 -15.61 4.28
N GLU A 474 20.80 -15.20 4.44
CA GLU A 474 19.89 -14.92 3.34
C GLU A 474 20.09 -13.51 2.78
N VAL A 475 20.23 -12.55 3.69
CA VAL A 475 20.34 -11.13 3.38
C VAL A 475 21.83 -10.77 3.35
N ASN A 476 22.53 -11.28 2.33
CA ASN A 476 24.01 -11.30 2.33
C ASN A 476 24.68 -10.16 1.56
N THR A 477 23.90 -9.37 0.79
CA THR A 477 24.40 -8.18 0.09
C THR A 477 23.93 -6.92 0.82
N VAL A 478 24.69 -5.82 0.66
CA VAL A 478 24.32 -4.52 1.25
C VAL A 478 22.94 -4.08 0.76
N GLU A 479 22.64 -4.31 -0.51
CA GLU A 479 21.37 -3.97 -1.14
C GLU A 479 20.21 -4.72 -0.49
N GLU A 480 20.32 -6.02 -0.32
CA GLU A 480 19.29 -6.82 0.36
C GLU A 480 19.13 -6.38 1.82
N GLN A 481 20.22 -6.06 2.53
CA GLN A 481 20.17 -5.57 3.91
C GLN A 481 19.39 -4.26 4.02
N VAL A 482 19.60 -3.34 3.09
CA VAL A 482 18.83 -2.08 3.02
C VAL A 482 17.37 -2.33 2.69
N GLU A 483 17.12 -3.13 1.65
CA GLU A 483 15.79 -3.36 1.11
C GLU A 483 14.92 -4.13 2.10
N ASP A 484 15.43 -5.19 2.70
CA ASP A 484 14.72 -5.97 3.73
C ASP A 484 14.52 -5.15 5.02
N THR A 485 15.52 -4.35 5.44
CA THR A 485 15.38 -3.46 6.60
C THR A 485 14.27 -2.43 6.37
N ALA A 486 14.24 -1.80 5.21
CA ALA A 486 13.22 -0.80 4.88
C ALA A 486 11.82 -1.43 4.80
N GLN A 487 11.70 -2.59 4.17
CA GLN A 487 10.42 -3.27 3.98
C GLN A 487 9.87 -3.86 5.27
N LEU A 488 10.72 -4.51 6.08
CA LEU A 488 10.28 -5.16 7.32
C LEU A 488 10.02 -4.16 8.45
N PHE A 489 10.95 -3.22 8.63
CA PHE A 489 11.01 -2.41 9.84
C PHE A 489 10.60 -0.96 9.65
N LEU A 490 10.56 -0.47 8.41
CA LEU A 490 10.05 0.87 8.08
C LEU A 490 8.74 0.85 7.30
N GLY A 491 8.34 -0.31 6.78
CA GLY A 491 7.15 -0.42 5.92
C GLY A 491 7.30 0.30 4.58
N LEU A 492 8.53 0.41 4.07
CA LEU A 492 8.86 1.16 2.86
C LEU A 492 9.50 0.25 1.81
N ARG A 493 9.00 0.30 0.58
CA ARG A 493 9.60 -0.37 -0.58
C ARG A 493 10.58 0.56 -1.27
N ILE A 494 11.83 0.57 -0.80
CA ILE A 494 12.85 1.52 -1.27
C ILE A 494 13.67 1.01 -2.49
N GLN A 495 13.45 -0.21 -2.97
CA GLN A 495 14.23 -0.87 -4.01
C GLN A 495 14.38 -0.03 -5.28
N CYS A 496 13.34 0.73 -5.67
CA CYS A 496 13.39 1.58 -6.85
C CYS A 496 14.46 2.67 -6.74
N ALA A 497 14.70 3.18 -5.52
CA ALA A 497 15.68 4.24 -5.27
C ALA A 497 17.15 3.81 -5.47
N ARG A 498 17.41 2.51 -5.63
CA ARG A 498 18.73 1.97 -5.98
C ARG A 498 19.22 2.46 -7.34
N CYS A 499 18.33 2.50 -8.34
CA CYS A 499 18.72 2.79 -9.73
C CYS A 499 18.28 4.18 -10.21
N HIS A 500 17.22 4.75 -9.63
CA HIS A 500 16.68 6.07 -9.95
C HIS A 500 15.90 6.60 -8.74
N HIS A 501 15.50 7.87 -8.74
CA HIS A 501 14.60 8.35 -7.69
C HIS A 501 13.31 7.54 -7.63
N HIS A 502 12.79 7.32 -6.42
CA HIS A 502 11.62 6.48 -6.25
C HIS A 502 10.40 7.07 -6.98
N PRO A 503 9.68 6.27 -7.81
CA PRO A 503 8.63 6.82 -8.70
C PRO A 503 7.38 7.30 -7.96
N PHE A 504 7.12 6.85 -6.75
CA PHE A 504 5.91 7.15 -5.97
C PHE A 504 6.22 7.75 -4.60
N GLU A 505 7.47 8.13 -4.38
CA GLU A 505 7.97 8.65 -3.11
C GLU A 505 9.01 9.74 -3.34
N LYS A 506 9.30 10.49 -2.28
CA LYS A 506 10.33 11.55 -2.28
C LYS A 506 11.77 11.03 -2.18
N TRP A 507 11.96 9.73 -1.95
CA TRP A 507 13.29 9.16 -1.70
C TRP A 507 14.14 9.12 -2.97
N SER A 508 15.31 9.71 -2.86
CA SER A 508 16.32 9.78 -3.92
C SER A 508 17.26 8.57 -3.88
N GLN A 509 18.13 8.46 -4.88
CA GLN A 509 19.26 7.53 -4.83
C GLN A 509 20.20 7.81 -3.64
N ASP A 510 20.40 9.09 -3.30
CA ASP A 510 21.26 9.45 -2.18
C ASP A 510 20.69 8.98 -0.85
N ASP A 511 19.36 9.02 -0.67
CA ASP A 511 18.69 8.43 0.49
C ASP A 511 18.93 6.92 0.58
N TYR A 512 18.84 6.21 -0.57
CA TYR A 512 19.11 4.78 -0.62
C TYR A 512 20.55 4.45 -0.25
N TYR A 513 21.55 5.14 -0.87
CA TYR A 513 22.95 4.88 -0.59
C TYR A 513 23.38 5.42 0.78
N GLY A 514 22.74 6.45 1.30
CA GLY A 514 22.88 6.88 2.69
C GLY A 514 22.49 5.78 3.68
N LEU A 515 21.35 5.11 3.44
CA LEU A 515 20.95 3.91 4.22
C LEU A 515 21.94 2.75 4.00
N ALA A 516 22.38 2.52 2.78
CA ALA A 516 23.33 1.45 2.44
C ALA A 516 24.67 1.61 3.19
N ALA A 517 25.07 2.83 3.46
CA ALA A 517 26.31 3.11 4.18
C ALA A 517 26.32 2.55 5.62
N PHE A 518 25.17 2.34 6.26
CA PHE A 518 25.09 1.67 7.56
C PHE A 518 25.54 0.20 7.50
N PHE A 519 25.35 -0.46 6.37
CA PHE A 519 25.71 -1.87 6.15
C PHE A 519 27.04 -2.07 5.42
N SER A 520 27.67 -0.99 4.97
CA SER A 520 28.90 -1.04 4.16
C SER A 520 30.08 -1.74 4.83
N ARG A 521 30.04 -1.88 6.14
CA ARG A 521 31.11 -2.50 6.94
C ARG A 521 30.77 -3.88 7.48
N VAL A 522 29.67 -4.47 7.03
CA VAL A 522 29.35 -5.86 7.34
C VAL A 522 30.36 -6.77 6.63
N GLY A 523 31.04 -7.59 7.41
CA GLY A 523 31.95 -8.59 6.93
C GLY A 523 31.45 -10.00 7.21
N THR A 524 31.63 -10.87 6.23
CA THR A 524 31.35 -12.29 6.36
C THR A 524 32.65 -13.06 6.23
N LYS A 525 32.91 -13.96 7.16
CA LYS A 525 34.03 -14.92 7.08
C LYS A 525 33.41 -16.30 7.06
N ASP A 526 33.54 -16.98 5.94
CA ASP A 526 33.25 -18.39 5.90
C ASP A 526 34.33 -19.14 6.70
N PRO A 527 33.96 -20.12 7.52
CA PRO A 527 34.96 -20.97 8.14
C PRO A 527 35.81 -21.58 7.04
N SER A 528 37.12 -21.43 7.15
CA SER A 528 38.08 -22.08 6.26
C SER A 528 37.63 -23.54 6.10
N ALA A 529 37.56 -23.99 4.86
CA ALA A 529 37.29 -25.37 4.54
C ALA A 529 38.22 -26.24 5.39
N GLY A 530 37.67 -26.80 6.47
CA GLY A 530 38.36 -27.87 7.21
C GLY A 530 38.64 -29.01 6.27
N PRO A 531 39.54 -29.94 6.61
CA PRO A 531 39.90 -31.05 5.73
C PRO A 531 38.64 -31.73 5.20
N ILE A 532 38.57 -31.89 3.87
CA ILE A 532 37.49 -32.56 3.16
C ILE A 532 37.21 -33.91 3.87
N GLY A 533 36.06 -34.03 4.53
CA GLY A 533 35.64 -35.28 5.18
C GLY A 533 35.04 -35.16 6.59
N THR A 534 35.19 -34.05 7.27
CA THR A 534 34.42 -33.82 8.51
C THR A 534 33.18 -33.03 8.11
N GLY A 535 31.97 -33.63 8.22
CA GLY A 535 30.69 -32.97 7.93
C GLY A 535 30.55 -31.69 8.74
N GLY A 536 31.32 -30.67 8.44
CA GLY A 536 31.43 -29.43 9.14
C GLY A 536 30.24 -28.55 8.79
N PHE A 537 29.50 -28.16 9.80
CA PHE A 537 28.54 -27.06 9.74
C PHE A 537 29.24 -25.81 9.21
N ARG A 538 28.61 -25.11 8.28
CA ARG A 538 29.09 -23.77 7.85
C ARG A 538 28.80 -22.79 8.97
N ASP A 539 29.75 -22.63 9.90
CA ASP A 539 29.70 -21.62 10.94
C ASP A 539 30.16 -20.28 10.35
N GLN A 540 29.28 -19.65 9.56
CA GLN A 540 29.52 -18.34 9.01
C GLN A 540 29.63 -17.32 10.15
N ARG A 541 30.71 -16.55 10.17
CA ARG A 541 30.95 -15.51 11.15
C ARG A 541 30.67 -14.14 10.54
N ILE A 542 29.78 -13.40 11.19
CA ILE A 542 29.50 -12.01 10.85
C ILE A 542 30.30 -11.08 11.77
N PHE A 543 30.92 -10.06 11.20
CA PHE A 543 31.69 -9.07 11.95
C PHE A 543 31.59 -7.70 11.24
N HIS A 544 31.89 -6.62 11.94
CA HIS A 544 32.06 -5.34 11.29
C HIS A 544 33.54 -5.11 10.94
N LYS A 545 33.78 -4.55 9.77
CA LYS A 545 35.10 -4.13 9.29
C LYS A 545 35.42 -2.74 9.81
N GLU A 546 36.64 -2.49 10.22
CA GLU A 546 37.13 -1.13 10.50
C GLU A 546 37.27 -0.33 9.21
N GLY A 547 37.17 1.01 9.32
CA GLY A 547 37.34 1.95 8.20
C GLY A 547 36.19 2.93 8.04
N ALA A 548 36.17 3.67 6.94
CA ALA A 548 35.09 4.61 6.63
C ALA A 548 33.80 3.87 6.31
N ALA A 549 32.71 4.28 6.96
CA ALA A 549 31.38 3.81 6.63
C ALA A 549 30.85 4.66 5.48
N THR A 550 30.89 4.12 4.26
CA THR A 550 30.39 4.82 3.06
C THR A 550 29.80 3.84 2.06
N ALA A 551 28.81 4.28 1.30
CA ALA A 551 28.31 3.56 0.12
C ALA A 551 28.40 4.47 -1.11
N LYS A 552 28.87 3.89 -2.23
CA LYS A 552 29.05 4.63 -3.48
C LYS A 552 27.76 4.67 -4.26
N ASN A 553 27.22 5.89 -4.48
CA ASN A 553 26.14 6.06 -5.42
C ASN A 553 26.61 5.67 -6.83
N ILE A 554 25.93 4.71 -7.45
CA ILE A 554 26.34 4.16 -8.76
C ILE A 554 26.22 5.18 -9.89
N ARG A 555 25.39 6.21 -9.71
CA ARG A 555 25.16 7.26 -10.69
C ARG A 555 26.14 8.42 -10.56
N SER A 556 26.17 9.09 -9.39
CA SER A 556 27.04 10.24 -9.16
C SER A 556 28.50 9.85 -8.94
N GLY A 557 28.75 8.60 -8.53
CA GLY A 557 30.07 8.13 -8.14
C GLY A 557 30.51 8.63 -6.76
N GLU A 558 29.67 9.39 -6.06
CA GLU A 558 29.95 9.93 -4.73
C GLU A 558 29.88 8.85 -3.65
N ASN A 559 30.74 8.95 -2.67
CA ASN A 559 30.71 8.13 -1.47
C ASN A 559 29.88 8.81 -0.40
N LEU A 560 28.71 8.26 -0.16
CA LEU A 560 27.75 8.80 0.82
C LEU A 560 28.01 8.22 2.21
N LYS A 561 27.90 9.07 3.23
CA LYS A 561 28.00 8.68 4.65
C LYS A 561 26.68 8.05 5.12
N PRO A 562 26.72 7.30 6.24
CA PRO A 562 25.49 6.79 6.86
C PRO A 562 24.47 7.89 7.10
N THR A 563 23.35 7.80 6.45
CA THR A 563 22.26 8.78 6.51
C THR A 563 20.94 8.06 6.65
N ALA A 564 20.26 8.25 7.75
CA ALA A 564 18.91 7.72 7.93
C ALA A 564 17.89 8.61 7.20
N LEU A 565 16.75 8.02 6.80
CA LEU A 565 15.73 8.71 6.00
C LEU A 565 15.24 10.01 6.68
N GLY A 566 15.40 11.12 5.98
CA GLY A 566 15.02 12.44 6.48
C GLY A 566 15.99 13.04 7.49
N MET A 567 17.17 12.45 7.71
CA MET A 567 18.17 12.91 8.65
C MET A 567 19.40 13.49 7.93
N GLN A 568 20.31 14.08 8.69
CA GLN A 568 21.60 14.55 8.18
C GLN A 568 22.63 13.41 8.20
N PRO A 569 23.64 13.43 7.31
CA PRO A 569 24.71 12.44 7.29
C PRO A 569 25.48 12.39 8.62
N LEU A 570 25.83 11.16 9.05
CA LEU A 570 26.55 10.93 10.29
C LEU A 570 28.05 10.74 10.03
N ASP A 571 28.87 11.38 10.86
CA ASP A 571 30.29 11.13 10.96
C ASP A 571 30.55 10.09 12.06
N LEU A 572 30.84 8.86 11.63
CA LEU A 572 31.11 7.74 12.55
C LEU A 572 32.61 7.43 12.59
N SER A 573 33.13 7.16 13.81
CA SER A 573 34.53 6.73 13.94
C SER A 573 34.76 5.37 13.25
N PRO A 574 35.99 5.12 12.77
CA PRO A 574 36.31 3.88 12.07
C PRO A 574 36.06 2.60 12.90
N GLU A 575 36.07 2.66 14.21
CA GLU A 575 35.89 1.51 15.10
C GLU A 575 34.40 1.25 15.44
N ARG A 576 33.55 2.28 15.32
CA ARG A 576 32.14 2.17 15.67
C ARG A 576 31.36 1.43 14.61
N ASP A 577 30.62 0.37 15.00
CA ASP A 577 29.71 -0.33 14.10
C ASP A 577 28.56 0.61 13.66
N PRO A 578 28.45 0.92 12.37
CA PRO A 578 27.42 1.85 11.87
C PRO A 578 25.99 1.35 12.09
N ARG A 579 25.78 0.03 12.13
CA ARG A 579 24.46 -0.57 12.35
C ARG A 579 23.87 -0.21 13.71
N VAL A 580 24.73 0.01 14.73
CA VAL A 580 24.28 0.49 16.05
C VAL A 580 23.64 1.88 15.96
N ALA A 581 24.18 2.76 15.12
CA ALA A 581 23.59 4.08 14.91
C ALA A 581 22.24 4.00 14.16
N LEU A 582 22.11 3.06 13.22
CA LEU A 582 20.82 2.78 12.59
C LEU A 582 19.77 2.30 13.59
N VAL A 583 20.13 1.34 14.45
CA VAL A 583 19.24 0.84 15.53
C VAL A 583 18.83 1.96 16.47
N GLN A 584 19.77 2.84 16.86
CA GLN A 584 19.46 4.00 17.68
C GLN A 584 18.43 4.94 17.02
N TRP A 585 18.54 5.16 15.71
CA TRP A 585 17.56 5.96 14.98
C TRP A 585 16.21 5.24 14.89
N LEU A 586 16.17 3.95 14.63
CA LEU A 586 14.93 3.16 14.60
C LEU A 586 14.18 3.22 15.93
N SER A 587 14.91 3.10 17.04
CA SER A 587 14.36 3.06 18.39
C SER A 587 13.94 4.43 18.96
N ARG A 588 14.09 5.51 18.22
CA ARG A 588 13.64 6.85 18.65
C ARG A 588 12.12 6.88 18.78
N THR A 589 11.63 7.53 19.80
CA THR A 589 10.20 7.69 20.05
C THR A 589 9.49 8.56 19.00
N ASP A 590 10.24 9.41 18.32
CA ASP A 590 9.77 10.27 17.22
C ASP A 590 10.06 9.69 15.81
N ASN A 591 10.51 8.43 15.72
CA ASN A 591 10.72 7.79 14.42
C ASN A 591 9.38 7.66 13.68
N PRO A 592 9.26 8.21 12.46
CA PRO A 592 7.96 8.27 11.77
C PRO A 592 7.51 6.94 11.16
N PHE A 593 8.37 5.91 11.15
CA PHE A 593 8.13 4.65 10.41
C PHE A 593 8.07 3.43 11.32
N PHE A 594 9.04 3.25 12.21
CA PHE A 594 9.34 1.99 12.89
C PHE A 594 8.15 1.42 13.68
N ALA A 595 7.57 2.20 14.56
CA ALA A 595 6.40 1.78 15.33
C ALA A 595 5.17 1.57 14.43
N LYS A 596 4.95 2.46 13.46
CA LYS A 596 3.82 2.37 12.53
C LYS A 596 3.88 1.13 11.66
N ALA A 597 5.07 0.75 11.19
CA ALA A 597 5.25 -0.44 10.37
C ALA A 597 4.84 -1.72 11.11
N LEU A 598 5.29 -1.89 12.36
CA LEU A 598 4.87 -3.04 13.17
C LEU A 598 3.38 -3.01 13.48
N VAL A 599 2.88 -1.88 13.97
CA VAL A 599 1.46 -1.72 14.32
C VAL A 599 0.57 -2.05 13.13
N ASN A 600 0.88 -1.57 11.95
CA ASN A 600 0.12 -1.86 10.74
C ASN A 600 0.17 -3.34 10.34
N ARG A 601 1.33 -3.99 10.49
CA ARG A 601 1.51 -5.43 10.24
C ARG A 601 0.67 -6.27 11.21
N TYR A 602 0.70 -5.94 12.51
CA TYR A 602 -0.13 -6.61 13.51
C TYR A 602 -1.61 -6.33 13.29
N TRP A 603 -1.98 -5.10 12.97
CA TRP A 603 -3.34 -4.76 12.61
C TRP A 603 -3.86 -5.62 11.44
N LYS A 604 -3.08 -5.71 10.36
CA LYS A 604 -3.43 -6.58 9.22
C LYS A 604 -3.59 -8.04 9.63
N HIS A 605 -2.73 -8.53 10.53
CA HIS A 605 -2.86 -9.89 11.03
C HIS A 605 -4.23 -10.14 11.69
N PHE A 606 -4.68 -9.24 12.55
CA PHE A 606 -5.95 -9.39 13.27
C PHE A 606 -7.19 -9.06 12.43
N PHE A 607 -7.12 -8.08 11.55
CA PHE A 607 -8.26 -7.59 10.78
C PHE A 607 -8.31 -8.07 9.32
N GLY A 608 -7.27 -8.74 8.84
CA GLY A 608 -7.17 -9.22 7.45
C GLY A 608 -6.82 -8.15 6.42
N ARG A 609 -6.79 -6.88 6.82
CA ARG A 609 -6.37 -5.71 6.02
C ARG A 609 -5.62 -4.72 6.89
N GLY A 610 -4.56 -4.11 6.36
CA GLY A 610 -3.82 -3.04 7.01
C GLY A 610 -4.61 -1.74 7.11
N ILE A 611 -4.22 -0.86 8.04
CA ILE A 611 -4.65 0.54 8.05
C ILE A 611 -4.03 1.25 6.84
N VAL A 612 -2.81 0.88 6.49
CA VAL A 612 -2.17 1.11 5.19
C VAL A 612 -2.09 -0.24 4.47
N GLU A 613 -2.54 -0.30 3.22
CA GLU A 613 -2.55 -1.53 2.42
C GLU A 613 -1.90 -1.26 1.04
N PRO A 614 -0.92 -2.04 0.62
CA PRO A 614 -0.23 -3.14 1.34
C PRO A 614 0.51 -2.67 2.61
N GLU A 615 0.72 -3.58 3.58
CA GLU A 615 1.30 -3.26 4.90
C GLU A 615 2.73 -2.74 4.87
N ASP A 616 3.45 -3.00 3.81
CA ASP A 616 4.83 -2.63 3.56
C ASP A 616 4.97 -1.48 2.54
N ASP A 617 3.90 -0.72 2.32
CA ASP A 617 3.85 0.39 1.36
C ASP A 617 3.32 1.67 2.01
N MET A 618 4.01 2.13 3.07
CA MET A 618 3.68 3.32 3.86
C MET A 618 4.18 4.62 3.22
N ARG A 619 4.20 4.68 1.91
CA ARG A 619 4.62 5.88 1.17
C ARG A 619 3.64 7.04 1.37
N ALA A 620 4.13 8.26 1.22
CA ALA A 620 3.33 9.48 1.36
C ALA A 620 2.10 9.51 0.42
N THR A 621 2.20 8.85 -0.73
CA THR A 621 1.13 8.75 -1.73
C THR A 621 0.13 7.62 -1.49
N ASN A 622 0.33 6.83 -0.43
CA ASN A 622 -0.60 5.80 0.04
C ASN A 622 -0.95 6.04 1.53
N PRO A 623 -1.69 7.10 1.84
CA PRO A 623 -2.00 7.46 3.22
C PRO A 623 -2.87 6.39 3.91
N PRO A 624 -2.78 6.30 5.24
CA PRO A 624 -3.59 5.37 6.01
C PRO A 624 -5.09 5.67 5.86
N ALA A 625 -5.90 4.62 5.79
CA ALA A 625 -7.37 4.74 5.76
C ALA A 625 -7.92 5.42 7.03
N ASN A 626 -7.22 5.28 8.16
CA ASN A 626 -7.53 5.96 9.40
C ASN A 626 -6.23 6.44 10.07
N PRO A 627 -5.80 7.70 9.83
CA PRO A 627 -4.58 8.25 10.41
C PRO A 627 -4.58 8.29 11.94
N GLU A 628 -5.70 8.68 12.55
CA GLU A 628 -5.83 8.76 14.02
C GLU A 628 -5.61 7.39 14.67
N LEU A 629 -6.12 6.33 14.05
CA LEU A 629 -5.91 4.96 14.52
C LEU A 629 -4.44 4.55 14.44
N LEU A 630 -3.79 4.78 13.30
CA LEU A 630 -2.40 4.39 13.10
C LEU A 630 -1.47 5.16 14.04
N ASP A 631 -1.65 6.47 14.13
CA ASP A 631 -0.83 7.33 14.97
C ASP A 631 -1.06 7.06 16.46
N GLY A 632 -2.33 6.88 16.86
CA GLY A 632 -2.70 6.55 18.24
C GLY A 632 -2.12 5.20 18.69
N LEU A 633 -2.24 4.15 17.84
CA LEU A 633 -1.68 2.84 18.13
C LEU A 633 -0.14 2.85 18.16
N ALA A 634 0.52 3.56 17.23
CA ALA A 634 1.97 3.67 17.22
C ALA A 634 2.49 4.39 18.47
N LYS A 635 1.79 5.45 18.89
CA LYS A 635 2.10 6.15 20.13
C LYS A 635 1.92 5.23 21.35
N HIS A 636 0.80 4.52 21.45
CA HIS A 636 0.55 3.56 22.54
C HIS A 636 1.62 2.47 22.60
N PHE A 637 2.03 1.96 21.44
CA PHE A 637 3.08 0.94 21.34
C PHE A 637 4.45 1.46 21.82
N VAL A 638 4.83 2.68 21.47
CA VAL A 638 6.05 3.33 21.96
C VAL A 638 5.99 3.57 23.47
N GLU A 639 4.86 4.09 23.97
CA GLU A 639 4.65 4.37 25.40
C GLU A 639 4.62 3.11 26.26
N SER A 640 4.21 1.96 25.71
CA SER A 640 4.29 0.66 26.38
C SER A 640 5.70 0.07 26.41
N GLY A 641 6.73 0.77 25.89
CA GLY A 641 8.10 0.27 25.81
C GLY A 641 8.30 -0.73 24.67
N PHE A 642 7.59 -0.56 23.57
CA PHE A 642 7.60 -1.46 22.41
C PHE A 642 7.13 -2.89 22.72
N ASP A 643 6.15 -3.02 23.61
CA ASP A 643 5.59 -4.29 24.08
C ASP A 643 4.63 -4.89 23.05
N MET A 644 5.08 -5.99 22.39
CA MET A 644 4.27 -6.67 21.36
C MET A 644 3.04 -7.37 21.93
N LYS A 645 3.12 -7.92 23.14
CA LYS A 645 1.98 -8.58 23.80
C LYS A 645 0.92 -7.55 24.21
N GLU A 646 1.33 -6.36 24.66
CA GLU A 646 0.41 -5.26 24.98
C GLU A 646 -0.33 -4.76 23.72
N LEU A 647 0.37 -4.65 22.60
CA LEU A 647 -0.27 -4.32 21.32
C LEU A 647 -1.37 -5.34 20.95
N VAL A 648 -1.09 -6.64 21.06
CA VAL A 648 -2.06 -7.72 20.82
C VAL A 648 -3.24 -7.60 21.80
N ARG A 649 -2.97 -7.35 23.06
CA ARG A 649 -3.97 -7.16 24.12
C ARG A 649 -4.90 -5.98 23.80
N ALA A 650 -4.33 -4.84 23.44
CA ALA A 650 -5.08 -3.66 23.08
C ALA A 650 -6.01 -3.91 21.88
N ILE A 651 -5.51 -4.58 20.84
CA ILE A 651 -6.29 -4.94 19.64
C ILE A 651 -7.44 -5.89 20.02
N CYS A 652 -7.15 -7.01 20.66
CA CYS A 652 -8.16 -8.05 20.93
C CYS A 652 -9.24 -7.62 21.95
N ARG A 653 -8.91 -6.70 22.85
CA ARG A 653 -9.86 -6.13 23.83
C ARG A 653 -10.78 -5.08 23.21
N SER A 654 -10.45 -4.50 22.05
CA SER A 654 -11.31 -3.51 21.41
C SER A 654 -12.63 -4.12 20.94
N ASN A 655 -13.72 -3.37 21.03
CA ASN A 655 -15.00 -3.77 20.43
C ASN A 655 -14.92 -3.79 18.89
N ALA A 656 -14.08 -2.98 18.28
CA ALA A 656 -13.83 -3.01 16.84
C ALA A 656 -13.36 -4.40 16.38
N TYR A 657 -12.42 -5.04 17.09
CA TYR A 657 -12.00 -6.43 16.83
C TYR A 657 -13.12 -7.42 17.11
N GLN A 658 -13.93 -7.17 18.11
CA GLN A 658 -15.00 -8.06 18.55
C GLN A 658 -16.30 -7.93 17.73
N LEU A 659 -16.38 -7.03 16.74
CA LEU A 659 -17.53 -6.94 15.86
C LEU A 659 -17.80 -8.26 15.12
N SER A 660 -19.06 -8.50 14.81
CA SER A 660 -19.48 -9.63 13.95
C SER A 660 -18.89 -9.49 12.55
N SER A 661 -18.65 -10.64 11.93
CA SER A 661 -18.27 -10.69 10.51
C SER A 661 -19.47 -10.63 9.57
N LEU A 662 -20.67 -10.80 10.09
CA LEU A 662 -21.90 -10.71 9.30
C LEU A 662 -22.16 -9.23 8.97
N PRO A 663 -22.29 -8.90 7.68
CA PRO A 663 -22.58 -7.53 7.28
C PRO A 663 -24.04 -7.17 7.60
N ASN A 664 -24.30 -5.89 7.80
CA ASN A 664 -25.64 -5.30 7.72
C ASN A 664 -25.85 -4.68 6.32
N GLU A 665 -27.03 -4.11 6.07
CA GLU A 665 -27.38 -3.52 4.78
C GLU A 665 -26.47 -2.35 4.36
N TYR A 666 -25.82 -1.69 5.32
CA TYR A 666 -25.02 -0.47 5.09
C TYR A 666 -23.52 -0.79 4.91
N ASN A 667 -23.02 -1.84 5.57
CA ASN A 667 -21.58 -2.14 5.60
C ASN A 667 -21.15 -3.33 4.74
N LEU A 668 -22.04 -3.89 3.93
CA LEU A 668 -21.75 -5.03 3.05
C LEU A 668 -20.56 -4.73 2.11
N LYS A 669 -20.50 -3.52 1.58
CA LYS A 669 -19.44 -3.08 0.64
C LYS A 669 -18.21 -2.50 1.33
N ASP A 670 -18.26 -2.31 2.66
CA ASP A 670 -17.12 -1.76 3.39
C ASP A 670 -15.96 -2.75 3.39
N LYS A 671 -14.80 -2.27 2.89
CA LYS A 671 -13.57 -3.06 2.76
C LYS A 671 -12.40 -2.46 3.55
N GLN A 672 -12.53 -1.23 4.11
CA GLN A 672 -11.37 -0.53 4.67
C GLN A 672 -11.64 0.23 5.98
N ASN A 673 -12.91 0.36 6.41
CA ASN A 673 -13.24 1.20 7.56
C ASN A 673 -13.49 0.41 8.85
N PHE A 674 -13.33 -0.92 8.80
CA PHE A 674 -13.45 -1.81 9.94
C PHE A 674 -14.81 -1.74 10.64
N SER A 675 -15.86 -1.49 9.86
CA SER A 675 -17.25 -1.48 10.36
C SER A 675 -17.78 -2.86 10.74
N ARG A 676 -17.04 -3.89 10.42
CA ARG A 676 -17.24 -5.29 10.82
C ARG A 676 -15.90 -6.01 10.83
N TYR A 677 -15.84 -7.18 11.44
CA TYR A 677 -14.69 -8.06 11.27
C TYR A 677 -14.66 -8.61 9.85
N TYR A 678 -13.53 -8.47 9.15
CA TYR A 678 -13.38 -9.03 7.80
C TYR A 678 -12.96 -10.50 7.88
N PRO A 679 -13.78 -11.46 7.34
CA PRO A 679 -13.38 -12.86 7.32
C PRO A 679 -12.10 -13.05 6.52
N LYS A 680 -11.17 -13.79 7.10
CA LYS A 680 -9.89 -14.15 6.47
C LYS A 680 -9.75 -15.66 6.39
N ARG A 681 -9.01 -16.15 5.40
CA ARG A 681 -8.70 -17.56 5.28
C ARG A 681 -7.66 -17.95 6.31
N LEU A 682 -7.76 -19.17 6.82
CA LEU A 682 -6.71 -19.76 7.64
C LEU A 682 -5.42 -19.88 6.79
N THR A 683 -4.27 -19.61 7.38
CA THR A 683 -2.99 -19.90 6.74
C THR A 683 -2.84 -21.40 6.56
N ALA A 684 -1.99 -21.84 5.64
CA ALA A 684 -1.80 -23.25 5.32
C ALA A 684 -1.45 -24.08 6.56
N GLU A 685 -0.56 -23.55 7.39
CA GLU A 685 -0.06 -24.19 8.61
C GLU A 685 -1.19 -24.32 9.64
N VAL A 686 -1.93 -23.24 9.88
CA VAL A 686 -3.07 -23.23 10.81
C VAL A 686 -4.17 -24.16 10.33
N LEU A 687 -4.48 -24.13 9.03
CA LEU A 687 -5.49 -25.03 8.45
C LEU A 687 -5.09 -26.50 8.64
N TYR A 688 -3.82 -26.83 8.42
CA TYR A 688 -3.28 -28.16 8.58
C TYR A 688 -3.37 -28.64 10.03
N ASP A 689 -2.94 -27.82 10.99
CA ASP A 689 -2.96 -28.13 12.41
C ASP A 689 -4.40 -28.26 12.94
N VAL A 690 -5.30 -27.34 12.58
CA VAL A 690 -6.73 -27.41 12.94
C VAL A 690 -7.38 -28.66 12.36
N PHE A 691 -7.04 -29.02 11.11
CA PHE A 691 -7.56 -30.24 10.50
C PHE A 691 -7.17 -31.49 11.29
N HIS A 692 -5.89 -31.58 11.74
CA HIS A 692 -5.44 -32.69 12.57
C HIS A 692 -6.10 -32.71 13.95
N GLN A 693 -6.23 -31.55 14.58
CA GLN A 693 -6.88 -31.40 15.88
C GLN A 693 -8.36 -31.85 15.82
N VAL A 694 -9.09 -31.38 14.81
CA VAL A 694 -10.52 -31.72 14.64
C VAL A 694 -10.71 -33.19 14.35
N THR A 695 -9.90 -33.78 13.47
CA THR A 695 -10.00 -35.20 13.10
C THR A 695 -9.40 -36.17 14.13
N ASN A 696 -8.69 -35.66 15.15
CA ASN A 696 -7.91 -36.43 16.10
C ASN A 696 -6.86 -37.33 15.41
N SER A 697 -6.26 -36.81 14.33
CA SER A 697 -5.24 -37.53 13.60
C SER A 697 -3.85 -37.07 13.97
N THR A 698 -2.86 -37.93 13.95
CA THR A 698 -1.46 -37.60 14.20
C THR A 698 -0.81 -37.04 12.95
N GLN A 699 0.07 -36.07 13.14
CA GLN A 699 0.93 -35.52 12.08
C GLN A 699 2.38 -35.93 12.35
N ARG A 700 3.16 -36.09 11.28
CA ARG A 700 4.60 -36.41 11.38
C ARG A 700 5.32 -35.70 10.25
N PHE A 701 6.35 -34.99 10.62
CA PHE A 701 7.27 -34.35 9.68
C PHE A 701 8.62 -35.05 9.73
N SER A 702 9.21 -35.31 8.57
CA SER A 702 10.50 -35.98 8.50
C SER A 702 11.59 -35.21 9.24
N GLY A 703 12.28 -35.88 10.16
CA GLY A 703 13.36 -35.29 10.94
C GLY A 703 12.93 -34.37 12.08
N LEU A 704 11.63 -34.26 12.36
CA LEU A 704 11.10 -33.51 13.50
C LEU A 704 10.49 -34.47 14.56
N PRO A 705 10.39 -34.03 15.82
CA PRO A 705 9.72 -34.78 16.88
C PRO A 705 8.28 -35.16 16.48
N ALA A 706 7.79 -36.29 17.05
CA ALA A 706 6.39 -36.66 16.93
C ALA A 706 5.53 -35.52 17.53
N ASP A 707 4.36 -35.29 16.94
CA ASP A 707 3.40 -34.27 17.35
C ASP A 707 3.85 -32.79 17.14
N THR A 708 4.97 -32.56 16.41
CA THR A 708 5.32 -31.23 15.94
C THR A 708 4.19 -30.63 15.10
N LYS A 709 3.72 -29.43 15.42
CA LYS A 709 2.70 -28.71 14.66
C LYS A 709 3.28 -28.10 13.39
N ALA A 710 2.44 -27.89 12.37
CA ALA A 710 2.87 -27.23 11.13
C ALA A 710 3.37 -25.78 11.37
N ILE A 711 2.77 -25.08 12.33
CA ILE A 711 3.23 -23.75 12.78
C ILE A 711 4.61 -23.77 13.45
N GLN A 712 5.14 -24.95 13.86
CA GLN A 712 6.45 -25.10 14.48
C GLN A 712 7.53 -25.56 13.49
N ILE A 713 7.20 -25.70 12.22
CA ILE A 713 8.20 -26.06 11.20
C ILE A 713 9.13 -24.88 10.99
N THR A 714 10.43 -25.13 11.24
CA THR A 714 11.47 -24.10 11.17
C THR A 714 11.95 -23.79 9.77
N ASP A 715 11.72 -24.72 8.82
CA ASP A 715 12.24 -24.66 7.45
C ASP A 715 11.13 -24.92 6.43
N ALA A 716 10.71 -23.86 5.72
CA ALA A 716 9.64 -23.92 4.71
C ALA A 716 9.97 -24.86 3.53
N THR A 717 11.26 -25.12 3.25
CA THR A 717 11.67 -25.98 2.14
C THR A 717 11.30 -27.46 2.35
N SER A 718 11.12 -27.87 3.62
CA SER A 718 10.74 -29.24 4.02
C SER A 718 9.23 -29.47 4.15
N ALA A 719 8.42 -28.49 3.74
CA ALA A 719 6.98 -28.54 3.93
C ALA A 719 6.27 -29.62 3.11
N PRO A 720 5.26 -30.33 3.68
CA PRO A 720 4.42 -31.27 2.95
C PRO A 720 3.63 -30.59 1.82
N TYR A 721 3.17 -31.43 0.89
CA TYR A 721 2.42 -30.98 -0.29
C TYR A 721 1.17 -30.15 0.06
N PHE A 722 0.45 -30.54 1.12
CA PHE A 722 -0.70 -29.79 1.62
C PHE A 722 -0.36 -28.31 1.86
N LEU A 723 0.70 -28.03 2.61
CA LEU A 723 1.08 -26.64 2.94
C LEU A 723 1.39 -25.82 1.68
N LYS A 724 2.05 -26.43 0.69
CA LYS A 724 2.36 -25.77 -0.59
C LYS A 724 1.09 -25.44 -1.39
N VAL A 725 0.14 -26.39 -1.46
CA VAL A 725 -1.14 -26.19 -2.15
C VAL A 725 -1.96 -25.08 -1.51
N PHE A 726 -1.92 -24.97 -0.19
CA PHE A 726 -2.67 -23.97 0.56
C PHE A 726 -1.91 -22.64 0.75
N GLY A 727 -0.79 -22.46 0.04
CA GLY A 727 -0.15 -21.17 -0.12
C GLY A 727 0.84 -20.80 0.97
N GLN A 728 1.54 -21.78 1.57
CA GLN A 728 2.66 -21.51 2.44
C GLN A 728 3.77 -20.80 1.65
N PRO A 729 4.33 -19.69 2.14
CA PRO A 729 5.45 -18.99 1.48
C PRO A 729 6.73 -19.83 1.53
N GLN A 730 7.64 -19.56 0.58
CA GLN A 730 8.96 -20.19 0.51
C GLN A 730 10.04 -19.40 1.28
N ALA A 731 9.66 -18.29 1.92
CA ALA A 731 10.57 -17.36 2.60
C ALA A 731 11.65 -16.79 1.65
N ASP A 732 11.24 -16.45 0.43
CA ASP A 732 12.12 -15.84 -0.57
C ASP A 732 12.19 -14.32 -0.44
N THR A 733 11.14 -13.71 0.13
CA THR A 733 11.01 -12.26 0.27
C THR A 733 10.64 -11.85 1.69
N ALA A 734 10.95 -10.62 2.05
CA ALA A 734 10.59 -9.99 3.32
C ALA A 734 9.09 -9.59 3.41
N CYS A 735 8.24 -10.05 2.48
CA CYS A 735 6.84 -9.67 2.36
C CYS A 735 5.89 -10.81 2.76
N GLU A 736 4.87 -10.51 3.56
CA GLU A 736 3.74 -11.43 3.75
C GLU A 736 2.93 -11.65 2.46
N CYS A 737 3.12 -10.82 1.44
CA CYS A 737 2.48 -10.94 0.12
C CYS A 737 2.88 -12.22 -0.64
N GLU A 738 3.98 -12.87 -0.24
CA GLU A 738 4.38 -14.18 -0.76
C GLU A 738 3.35 -15.27 -0.45
N ARG A 739 2.60 -15.11 0.63
CA ARG A 739 1.53 -16.03 1.03
C ARG A 739 0.32 -15.90 0.12
N SER A 740 0.02 -16.95 -0.66
CA SER A 740 -1.17 -16.96 -1.51
C SER A 740 -2.45 -17.11 -0.69
N GLN A 741 -3.33 -16.11 -0.78
CA GLN A 741 -4.65 -16.13 -0.15
C GLN A 741 -5.78 -16.45 -1.16
N SER A 742 -5.46 -16.59 -2.43
CA SER A 742 -6.45 -16.85 -3.47
C SER A 742 -6.97 -18.30 -3.41
N ALA A 743 -8.29 -18.47 -3.58
CA ALA A 743 -8.87 -19.78 -3.78
C ALA A 743 -8.49 -20.31 -5.16
N ASN A 744 -8.11 -21.56 -5.23
CA ASN A 744 -7.85 -22.24 -6.50
C ASN A 744 -8.45 -23.64 -6.54
N LEU A 745 -8.56 -24.16 -7.75
CA LEU A 745 -9.14 -25.48 -7.99
C LEU A 745 -8.36 -26.61 -7.29
N ALA A 746 -7.03 -26.49 -7.22
CA ALA A 746 -6.18 -27.52 -6.60
C ALA A 746 -6.51 -27.68 -5.11
N GLN A 747 -6.79 -26.60 -4.39
CA GLN A 747 -7.20 -26.64 -2.98
C GLN A 747 -8.52 -27.37 -2.80
N SER A 748 -9.52 -27.06 -3.62
CA SER A 748 -10.83 -27.72 -3.57
C SER A 748 -10.74 -29.20 -3.90
N LEU A 749 -9.99 -29.55 -4.94
CA LEU A 749 -9.76 -30.94 -5.32
C LEU A 749 -8.98 -31.72 -4.25
N HIS A 750 -8.00 -31.07 -3.60
CA HIS A 750 -7.24 -31.69 -2.53
C HIS A 750 -8.12 -32.01 -1.32
N LEU A 751 -8.99 -31.09 -0.89
CA LEU A 751 -9.91 -31.32 0.23
C LEU A 751 -10.93 -32.44 -0.09
N LEU A 752 -11.40 -32.52 -1.33
CA LEU A 752 -12.44 -33.47 -1.72
C LEU A 752 -11.89 -34.87 -2.05
N ASN A 753 -10.71 -34.94 -2.70
CA ASN A 753 -10.26 -36.19 -3.34
C ASN A 753 -8.95 -36.75 -2.79
N SER A 754 -8.19 -35.96 -1.96
CA SER A 754 -6.90 -36.46 -1.53
C SER A 754 -7.03 -37.61 -0.54
N LYS A 755 -6.23 -38.66 -0.79
CA LYS A 755 -6.13 -39.80 0.14
C LYS A 755 -5.68 -39.37 1.53
N GLU A 756 -4.81 -38.36 1.60
CA GLU A 756 -4.35 -37.77 2.86
C GLU A 756 -5.53 -37.30 3.72
N VAL A 757 -6.44 -36.53 3.14
CA VAL A 757 -7.62 -35.98 3.83
C VAL A 757 -8.59 -37.13 4.20
N GLN A 758 -8.85 -38.05 3.28
CA GLN A 758 -9.77 -39.17 3.52
C GLN A 758 -9.27 -40.08 4.63
N ASP A 759 -7.99 -40.45 4.60
CA ASP A 759 -7.39 -41.34 5.63
C ASP A 759 -7.49 -40.74 7.04
N LYS A 760 -7.34 -39.39 7.16
CA LYS A 760 -7.46 -38.69 8.44
C LYS A 760 -8.90 -38.64 8.96
N ILE A 761 -9.88 -38.53 8.10
CA ILE A 761 -11.31 -38.54 8.47
C ILE A 761 -11.78 -39.93 8.81
N THR A 762 -11.41 -40.98 8.02
CA THR A 762 -11.93 -42.34 8.13
C THR A 762 -11.04 -43.27 8.93
N GLY A 763 -9.82 -42.88 9.28
CA GLY A 763 -8.88 -43.72 10.02
C GLY A 763 -9.44 -44.23 11.35
N GLY A 764 -9.07 -45.46 11.75
CA GLY A 764 -9.66 -46.14 12.90
C GLY A 764 -9.50 -45.43 14.25
N ALA A 765 -8.51 -44.49 14.35
CA ALA A 765 -8.29 -43.62 15.51
C ALA A 765 -8.88 -42.20 15.31
N SER A 766 -9.53 -41.93 14.17
CA SER A 766 -10.16 -40.63 13.91
C SER A 766 -11.31 -40.36 14.88
N ARG A 767 -11.61 -39.09 15.11
CA ARG A 767 -12.75 -38.70 15.96
C ARG A 767 -14.05 -39.26 15.44
N ALA A 768 -14.26 -39.26 14.14
CA ALA A 768 -15.45 -39.86 13.54
C ALA A 768 -15.55 -41.39 13.86
N ALA A 769 -14.44 -42.13 13.76
CA ALA A 769 -14.41 -43.55 14.09
C ALA A 769 -14.60 -43.82 15.58
N MET A 770 -14.06 -42.96 16.45
CA MET A 770 -14.26 -43.03 17.91
C MET A 770 -15.73 -42.79 18.28
N LEU A 771 -16.36 -41.76 17.72
CA LEU A 771 -17.76 -41.44 17.95
C LEU A 771 -18.70 -42.54 17.39
N ALA A 772 -18.36 -43.13 16.26
CA ALA A 772 -19.13 -44.22 15.68
C ALA A 772 -19.14 -45.46 16.55
N LYS A 773 -18.07 -45.73 17.32
CA LYS A 773 -17.95 -46.87 18.26
C LYS A 773 -18.57 -46.62 19.64
N ASP A 774 -18.97 -45.41 19.91
CA ASP A 774 -19.53 -45.03 21.21
C ASP A 774 -21.03 -45.32 21.24
N ASP A 775 -21.42 -46.47 21.79
CA ASP A 775 -22.80 -46.91 21.89
C ASP A 775 -23.53 -46.32 23.13
N LYS A 776 -22.81 -45.52 23.97
CA LYS A 776 -23.37 -44.97 25.22
C LYS A 776 -24.03 -43.63 25.05
N ARG A 777 -23.61 -42.87 24.06
CA ARG A 777 -24.11 -41.49 23.78
C ARG A 777 -25.10 -41.48 22.63
N SER A 778 -26.04 -40.55 22.70
CA SER A 778 -27.03 -40.35 21.63
C SER A 778 -26.33 -39.71 20.39
N ASN A 779 -26.98 -39.80 19.25
CA ASN A 779 -26.47 -39.18 18.02
C ASN A 779 -26.39 -37.64 18.14
N GLU A 780 -27.33 -37.06 18.86
CA GLU A 780 -27.40 -35.64 19.17
C GLU A 780 -26.15 -35.18 19.96
N GLU A 781 -25.76 -35.91 21.00
CA GLU A 781 -24.57 -35.62 21.81
C GLU A 781 -23.30 -35.72 20.97
N LYS A 782 -23.20 -36.70 20.06
CA LYS A 782 -22.05 -36.88 19.16
C LYS A 782 -21.97 -35.73 18.14
N VAL A 783 -23.10 -35.32 17.57
CA VAL A 783 -23.17 -34.16 16.66
C VAL A 783 -22.77 -32.88 17.41
N GLN A 784 -23.27 -32.68 18.63
CA GLN A 784 -22.90 -31.53 19.45
C GLN A 784 -21.39 -31.48 19.73
N GLU A 785 -20.73 -32.62 20.00
CA GLU A 785 -19.28 -32.68 20.18
C GLU A 785 -18.56 -32.28 18.91
N LEU A 786 -18.96 -32.83 17.74
CA LEU A 786 -18.36 -32.46 16.45
C LEU A 786 -18.46 -30.96 16.19
N TYR A 787 -19.63 -30.35 16.43
CA TYR A 787 -19.83 -28.92 16.24
C TYR A 787 -18.94 -28.08 17.16
N ARG A 788 -18.75 -28.49 18.42
CA ARG A 788 -17.84 -27.81 19.35
C ARG A 788 -16.38 -27.87 18.87
N TRP A 789 -15.94 -29.03 18.38
CA TRP A 789 -14.58 -29.17 17.82
C TRP A 789 -14.37 -28.36 16.53
N VAL A 790 -15.35 -28.38 15.61
CA VAL A 790 -15.21 -27.76 14.30
C VAL A 790 -15.53 -26.28 14.35
N TYR A 791 -16.61 -25.88 15.01
CA TYR A 791 -17.16 -24.53 14.98
C TYR A 791 -17.10 -23.80 16.32
N SER A 792 -16.65 -24.44 17.40
CA SER A 792 -16.57 -23.91 18.77
C SER A 792 -17.96 -23.46 19.30
N ARG A 793 -19.04 -24.04 18.80
CA ARG A 793 -20.43 -23.79 19.18
C ARG A 793 -21.29 -25.06 19.13
N ALA A 794 -22.44 -25.01 19.74
CA ALA A 794 -23.47 -26.03 19.51
C ALA A 794 -24.08 -25.89 18.11
N PRO A 795 -24.61 -26.97 17.53
CA PRO A 795 -25.40 -26.90 16.30
C PRO A 795 -26.69 -26.11 16.53
N GLN A 796 -27.17 -25.44 15.48
CA GLN A 796 -28.48 -24.78 15.46
C GLN A 796 -29.57 -25.86 15.23
N GLU A 797 -30.83 -25.53 15.51
CA GLU A 797 -31.94 -26.47 15.36
C GLU A 797 -32.04 -27.06 13.94
N GLN A 798 -31.72 -26.27 12.91
CA GLN A 798 -31.73 -26.70 11.51
C GLN A 798 -30.52 -27.58 11.13
N GLU A 799 -29.50 -27.60 11.94
CA GLU A 799 -28.25 -28.36 11.72
C GLU A 799 -28.25 -29.71 12.44
N MET A 800 -29.21 -29.91 13.37
CA MET A 800 -29.48 -31.17 14.09
C MET A 800 -30.33 -32.11 13.27
#